data_e266c5a98f92a9608738f73f6b1d1222
#
_entry.id   e266c5a98f92a9608738f73f6b1d1222
#
_cell.length_a   1.000
_cell.length_b   1.000
_cell.length_c   1.000
_cell.angle_alpha   90.00
_cell.angle_beta   90.00
_cell.angle_gamma   90.00
#
_symmetry.space_group_name_H-M   'P 1'
#
loop_
_entity.id
_entity.type
_entity.pdbx_description
1 polymer ?
#
loop_
_entity_poly.entity_id
_entity_poly.type
_entity_poly.pdbx_seq_one_letter_code
_entity_poly.pdbx_strand_id
1 'polypeptide(L)'
;MLELSTPVQYVKGIGPRLADVLSAKGIHTVDDLLHYLPFRYEDRLNPRSISELRAGEMATVIAEVRTSGLFRTRRMPIFEMTAGQGRSRLKCIWFNATYLRDRFKPGQVVALYGKVEGDLYGSELQLVQPQFEILGDATPSTGSDATEQKLTASLEVGRIVPIYESAGQGRLTTRWFRRIIYSALENLPTDLPDPIPAVVRRRLNLISPRDALWKVHWPDPGESFHDLQASRTPAHIRLIFEELFFVELGLELKRRKQKAETGIAFPLNEQVRASIKKILPFHPTAAQKRVLKEIASDMEKPAPMRRLLQGDVGSGKTIVAFEAAIIAMENGYQVALMAPTEILAQQHYFSARLILEPAGYRVVLLTGSLEDDRKRDIRRHIAQGNAQLVIGTHALIERSVEFGRIGLVIVDEQHRFGVLQRFKLMKKSSETATDDVKTNNRGTVCVGTGAPARPVERSSTAPPEPDVLVMTATPIPRTLALTLYGDLDLSVIDEMPPGRTPIITRRVSDDRAGEVWEFVRKQVKSGHQVYVVYPVIEENEENELKAALKMYKELSSRTFPDLRVGLLHGRLEPDLKEQVMRLFQKGEIDILVSTTVIEVGVDVSNATVMVIEHAERFGLAQLHQLRGRIGRGAAKSYCILMTGGKVSEDGERRLDAMVRTNDGCKIMAVHFQRDLSAAVKLTGSSAHHRLSSGMTP
;
A
#
# COMPACT_ATOMS: atom_id res chain seq x y z
N MET A 1 36.50 15.30 -7.04
CA MET A 1 35.15 15.61 -6.55
C MET A 1 34.23 14.49 -7.05
N LEU A 2 33.36 13.98 -6.20
CA LEU A 2 32.36 12.99 -6.58
C LEU A 2 31.11 13.71 -7.09
N GLU A 3 30.51 13.21 -8.16
CA GLU A 3 29.17 13.65 -8.60
C GLU A 3 28.11 12.65 -8.11
N LEU A 4 26.87 13.05 -7.98
CA LEU A 4 25.78 12.16 -7.59
C LEU A 4 25.60 10.97 -8.56
N SER A 5 25.81 11.22 -9.85
CA SER A 5 25.76 10.21 -10.93
C SER A 5 26.95 9.25 -10.96
N THR A 6 28.02 9.51 -10.20
CA THR A 6 29.21 8.67 -10.16
C THR A 6 28.86 7.25 -9.70
N PRO A 7 29.28 6.18 -10.43
CA PRO A 7 29.07 4.81 -9.97
C PRO A 7 29.73 4.56 -8.61
N VAL A 8 29.03 3.84 -7.72
CA VAL A 8 29.41 3.65 -6.32
C VAL A 8 30.79 2.99 -6.15
N GLN A 9 31.24 2.21 -7.11
CA GLN A 9 32.58 1.55 -7.11
C GLN A 9 33.76 2.53 -7.05
N TYR A 10 33.56 3.79 -7.42
CA TYR A 10 34.60 4.82 -7.40
C TYR A 10 34.65 5.60 -6.07
N VAL A 11 33.75 5.31 -5.13
CA VAL A 11 33.83 5.84 -3.78
C VAL A 11 35.00 5.17 -3.05
N LYS A 12 35.85 5.96 -2.41
CA LYS A 12 37.00 5.44 -1.66
C LYS A 12 36.57 4.40 -0.63
N GLY A 13 37.08 3.19 -0.75
CA GLY A 13 36.75 2.05 0.13
C GLY A 13 35.68 1.10 -0.43
N ILE A 14 35.19 1.33 -1.65
CA ILE A 14 34.31 0.42 -2.36
C ILE A 14 35.07 -0.13 -3.59
N GLY A 15 35.40 -1.42 -3.54
CA GLY A 15 35.95 -2.13 -4.70
C GLY A 15 34.84 -2.87 -5.48
N PRO A 16 35.15 -3.45 -6.65
CA PRO A 16 34.15 -4.12 -7.51
C PRO A 16 33.29 -5.16 -6.77
N ARG A 17 33.90 -6.00 -5.92
CA ARG A 17 33.18 -7.03 -5.14
C ARG A 17 32.17 -6.45 -4.14
N LEU A 18 32.44 -5.27 -3.59
CA LEU A 18 31.50 -4.60 -2.68
C LEU A 18 30.43 -3.84 -3.45
N ALA A 19 30.77 -3.33 -4.63
CA ALA A 19 29.81 -2.72 -5.55
C ALA A 19 28.74 -3.74 -6.00
N ASP A 20 29.13 -5.01 -6.26
CA ASP A 20 28.17 -6.08 -6.58
C ASP A 20 27.19 -6.34 -5.43
N VAL A 21 27.67 -6.33 -4.19
CA VAL A 21 26.82 -6.50 -2.99
C VAL A 21 25.86 -5.32 -2.81
N LEU A 22 26.32 -4.09 -3.10
CA LEU A 22 25.49 -2.89 -3.07
C LEU A 22 24.46 -2.89 -4.19
N SER A 23 24.84 -3.31 -5.40
CA SER A 23 23.94 -3.44 -6.56
C SER A 23 22.78 -4.41 -6.28
N ALA A 24 23.02 -5.49 -5.54
CA ALA A 24 21.96 -6.40 -5.10
C ALA A 24 20.93 -5.74 -4.17
N LYS A 25 21.27 -4.60 -3.55
CA LYS A 25 20.36 -3.73 -2.77
C LYS A 25 19.84 -2.52 -3.57
N GLY A 26 20.13 -2.43 -4.87
CA GLY A 26 19.72 -1.31 -5.70
C GLY A 26 20.58 -0.05 -5.57
N ILE A 27 21.78 -0.15 -4.96
CA ILE A 27 22.71 0.97 -4.79
C ILE A 27 23.77 0.89 -5.90
N HIS A 28 23.65 1.71 -6.94
CA HIS A 28 24.52 1.73 -8.11
C HIS A 28 25.39 2.99 -8.20
N THR A 29 24.87 4.12 -7.72
CA THR A 29 25.48 5.45 -7.80
C THR A 29 25.75 6.03 -6.43
N VAL A 30 26.50 7.14 -6.38
CA VAL A 30 26.68 7.94 -5.16
C VAL A 30 25.34 8.48 -4.67
N ASP A 31 24.45 8.86 -5.58
CA ASP A 31 23.10 9.30 -5.24
C ASP A 31 22.30 8.23 -4.49
N ASP A 32 22.28 7.00 -5.04
CA ASP A 32 21.63 5.86 -4.37
C ASP A 32 22.22 5.59 -2.99
N LEU A 33 23.55 5.72 -2.85
CA LEU A 33 24.24 5.52 -1.57
C LEU A 33 23.84 6.57 -0.54
N LEU A 34 23.70 7.84 -0.95
CA LEU A 34 23.32 8.94 -0.07
C LEU A 34 21.82 8.97 0.24
N HIS A 35 21.00 8.36 -0.60
CA HIS A 35 19.59 8.12 -0.32
C HIS A 35 19.32 6.81 0.43
N TYR A 36 20.36 6.03 0.73
CA TYR A 36 20.26 4.89 1.65
C TYR A 36 20.21 5.40 3.10
N LEU A 37 19.04 5.87 3.50
CA LEU A 37 18.83 6.57 4.77
C LEU A 37 18.94 5.63 5.99
N PRO A 38 19.34 6.15 7.17
CA PRO A 38 19.36 5.37 8.39
C PRO A 38 17.93 4.98 8.82
N PHE A 39 17.74 3.75 9.25
CA PHE A 39 16.43 3.29 9.70
C PHE A 39 16.11 3.71 11.14
N ARG A 40 17.14 4.07 11.94
CA ARG A 40 17.03 4.63 13.30
C ARG A 40 18.29 5.38 13.68
N TYR A 41 18.22 6.11 14.78
CA TYR A 41 19.35 6.79 15.38
C TYR A 41 19.61 6.28 16.79
N GLU A 42 20.85 6.38 17.26
CA GLU A 42 21.26 6.10 18.63
C GLU A 42 21.89 7.33 19.23
N ASP A 43 21.41 7.74 20.42
CA ASP A 43 22.03 8.83 21.17
C ASP A 43 23.28 8.35 21.90
N ARG A 44 24.44 8.85 21.48
CA ARG A 44 25.75 8.61 22.09
C ARG A 44 26.46 9.90 22.47
N LEU A 45 25.68 11.00 22.65
CA LEU A 45 26.17 12.34 22.96
C LEU A 45 26.86 12.41 24.32
N ASN A 46 26.28 11.77 25.33
CA ASN A 46 26.69 11.90 26.73
C ASN A 46 27.28 10.59 27.25
N PRO A 47 28.63 10.42 27.23
CA PRO A 47 29.26 9.29 27.87
C PRO A 47 28.97 9.33 29.36
N ARG A 48 28.54 8.17 29.90
CA ARG A 48 28.27 8.04 31.34
C ARG A 48 29.49 7.54 32.10
N SER A 49 29.55 7.90 33.36
CA SER A 49 30.48 7.32 34.29
C SER A 49 30.13 5.85 34.59
N ILE A 50 31.14 4.98 34.74
CA ILE A 50 30.90 3.58 35.09
C ILE A 50 30.12 3.45 36.41
N SER A 51 30.29 4.39 37.34
CA SER A 51 29.60 4.41 38.64
C SER A 51 28.09 4.72 38.52
N GLU A 52 27.63 5.30 37.40
CA GLU A 52 26.24 5.70 37.18
C GLU A 52 25.46 4.69 36.35
N LEU A 53 26.11 3.64 35.87
CA LEU A 53 25.46 2.66 34.99
C LEU A 53 24.45 1.80 35.75
N ARG A 54 23.36 1.46 35.06
CA ARG A 54 22.32 0.57 35.57
C ARG A 54 22.13 -0.60 34.60
N ALA A 55 21.91 -1.79 35.17
CA ALA A 55 21.61 -2.96 34.37
C ALA A 55 20.32 -2.78 33.53
N GLY A 56 20.37 -3.18 32.27
CA GLY A 56 19.26 -3.09 31.33
C GLY A 56 19.27 -1.87 30.40
N GLU A 57 20.05 -0.83 30.69
CA GLU A 57 20.16 0.37 29.84
C GLU A 57 21.25 0.24 28.75
N MET A 58 21.08 1.03 27.69
CA MET A 58 22.12 1.26 26.69
C MET A 58 22.97 2.44 27.13
N ALA A 59 24.29 2.29 27.16
CA ALA A 59 25.16 3.35 27.61
C ALA A 59 26.43 3.48 26.74
N THR A 60 26.91 4.73 26.62
CA THR A 60 28.23 5.06 26.10
C THR A 60 29.18 5.28 27.29
N VAL A 61 30.32 4.61 27.30
CA VAL A 61 31.33 4.73 28.36
C VAL A 61 32.68 5.01 27.72
N ILE A 62 33.39 6.01 28.23
CA ILE A 62 34.79 6.25 27.87
C ILE A 62 35.66 5.81 29.05
N ALA A 63 36.50 4.86 28.81
CA ALA A 63 37.31 4.27 29.89
C ALA A 63 38.68 3.83 29.39
N GLU A 64 39.60 3.65 30.30
CA GLU A 64 40.94 3.15 30.03
C GLU A 64 40.98 1.61 30.08
N VAL A 65 41.60 0.98 29.10
CA VAL A 65 41.84 -0.46 29.10
C VAL A 65 42.81 -0.85 30.25
N ARG A 66 42.33 -1.61 31.19
CA ARG A 66 43.18 -2.11 32.31
C ARG A 66 43.79 -3.46 31.97
N THR A 67 42.95 -4.39 31.50
CA THR A 67 43.39 -5.74 31.11
C THR A 67 42.62 -6.19 29.89
N SER A 68 43.24 -7.01 29.07
CA SER A 68 42.56 -7.67 27.94
C SER A 68 43.14 -9.08 27.76
N GLY A 69 42.30 -10.03 27.43
CA GLY A 69 42.72 -11.43 27.23
C GLY A 69 41.75 -12.25 26.41
N LEU A 70 42.27 -13.28 25.74
CA LEU A 70 41.49 -14.25 24.97
C LEU A 70 41.41 -15.56 25.79
N PHE A 71 40.21 -15.93 26.16
CA PHE A 71 39.90 -17.16 26.87
C PHE A 71 39.25 -18.16 25.89
N ARG A 72 39.74 -19.41 25.93
CA ARG A 72 39.16 -20.49 25.14
C ARG A 72 38.26 -21.34 26.02
N THR A 73 36.97 -21.30 25.82
CA THR A 73 36.03 -22.25 26.43
C THR A 73 35.87 -23.48 25.54
N ARG A 74 35.27 -24.56 26.06
CA ARG A 74 35.00 -25.79 25.28
C ARG A 74 34.09 -25.56 24.09
N ARG A 75 33.29 -24.46 24.06
CA ARG A 75 32.29 -24.16 23.00
C ARG A 75 32.76 -23.08 22.04
N MET A 76 33.42 -22.02 22.51
CA MET A 76 33.81 -20.88 21.67
C MET A 76 34.93 -20.05 22.32
N PRO A 77 35.73 -19.33 21.54
CA PRO A 77 36.68 -18.33 22.09
C PRO A 77 35.91 -17.11 22.58
N ILE A 78 36.28 -16.62 23.77
CA ILE A 78 35.72 -15.40 24.38
C ILE A 78 36.88 -14.42 24.57
N PHE A 79 36.72 -13.22 24.03
CA PHE A 79 37.62 -12.12 24.31
C PHE A 79 37.03 -11.29 25.46
N GLU A 80 37.80 -11.07 26.52
CA GLU A 80 37.41 -10.30 27.68
C GLU A 80 38.34 -9.11 27.85
N MET A 81 37.77 -7.95 28.15
CA MET A 81 38.52 -6.72 28.44
C MET A 81 37.89 -6.07 29.67
N THR A 82 38.74 -5.63 30.59
CA THR A 82 38.34 -4.81 31.72
C THR A 82 38.69 -3.35 31.42
N ALA A 83 37.67 -2.51 31.36
CA ALA A 83 37.81 -1.06 31.25
C ALA A 83 37.66 -0.40 32.62
N GLY A 84 38.38 0.67 32.89
CA GLY A 84 38.37 1.35 34.16
C GLY A 84 38.28 2.86 34.09
N GLN A 85 37.54 3.47 35.04
CA GLN A 85 37.51 4.89 35.31
C GLN A 85 37.83 5.09 36.80
N GLY A 86 39.02 5.55 37.13
CA GLY A 86 39.47 5.66 38.53
C GLY A 86 39.42 4.31 39.23
N ARG A 87 38.55 4.17 40.24
CA ARG A 87 38.34 2.91 40.98
C ARG A 87 37.27 1.99 40.39
N SER A 88 36.40 2.52 39.55
CA SER A 88 35.30 1.76 38.95
C SER A 88 35.81 0.90 37.78
N ARG A 89 35.27 -0.31 37.66
CA ARG A 89 35.62 -1.27 36.62
C ARG A 89 34.37 -1.70 35.87
N LEU A 90 34.54 -1.97 34.59
CA LEU A 90 33.48 -2.47 33.69
C LEU A 90 34.05 -3.61 32.85
N LYS A 91 33.42 -4.75 32.93
CA LYS A 91 33.79 -5.93 32.16
C LYS A 91 33.15 -5.87 30.76
N CYS A 92 33.92 -6.13 29.71
CA CYS A 92 33.44 -6.16 28.33
C CYS A 92 33.74 -7.54 27.73
N ILE A 93 32.75 -8.17 27.13
CA ILE A 93 32.83 -9.54 26.64
C ILE A 93 32.44 -9.59 25.15
N TRP A 94 33.27 -10.23 24.33
CA TRP A 94 33.00 -10.52 22.93
C TRP A 94 33.14 -12.02 22.66
N PHE A 95 32.11 -12.59 22.03
CA PHE A 95 32.11 -13.99 21.61
C PHE A 95 32.68 -14.13 20.20
N ASN A 96 33.41 -15.21 19.91
CA ASN A 96 34.03 -15.49 18.61
C ASN A 96 34.97 -14.38 18.08
N ALA A 97 35.52 -13.54 18.92
CA ALA A 97 36.27 -12.34 18.55
C ALA A 97 37.81 -12.54 18.70
N THR A 98 38.35 -13.58 18.09
CA THR A 98 39.83 -13.86 18.12
C THR A 98 40.65 -12.75 17.47
N TYR A 99 40.07 -11.96 16.58
CA TYR A 99 40.66 -10.81 15.90
C TYR A 99 40.92 -9.61 16.82
N LEU A 100 40.39 -9.64 18.06
CA LEU A 100 40.61 -8.58 19.07
C LEU A 100 41.86 -8.78 19.90
N ARG A 101 42.52 -9.93 19.80
CA ARG A 101 43.63 -10.34 20.66
C ARG A 101 44.74 -9.28 20.81
N ASP A 102 45.12 -8.67 19.68
CA ASP A 102 46.21 -7.69 19.61
C ASP A 102 45.73 -6.24 19.40
N ARG A 103 44.42 -6.02 19.50
CA ARG A 103 43.83 -4.70 19.26
C ARG A 103 43.83 -3.78 20.48
N PHE A 104 43.67 -4.33 21.67
CA PHE A 104 43.60 -3.56 22.90
C PHE A 104 44.90 -3.71 23.69
N LYS A 105 45.48 -2.57 24.07
CA LYS A 105 46.68 -2.51 24.94
C LYS A 105 46.30 -1.84 26.26
N PRO A 106 46.83 -2.32 27.41
CA PRO A 106 46.65 -1.63 28.67
C PRO A 106 47.10 -0.15 28.58
N GLY A 107 46.33 0.75 29.17
CA GLY A 107 46.57 2.19 29.10
C GLY A 107 45.91 2.90 27.91
N GLN A 108 45.30 2.19 26.98
CA GLN A 108 44.54 2.85 25.89
C GLN A 108 43.20 3.35 26.37
N VAL A 109 42.79 4.54 25.90
CA VAL A 109 41.44 5.07 26.11
C VAL A 109 40.53 4.56 25.02
N VAL A 110 39.42 3.94 25.42
CA VAL A 110 38.40 3.37 24.54
C VAL A 110 37.04 3.96 24.83
N ALA A 111 36.29 4.16 23.79
CA ALA A 111 34.87 4.43 23.90
C ALA A 111 34.08 3.14 23.61
N LEU A 112 33.17 2.83 24.49
CA LEU A 112 32.37 1.61 24.48
C LEU A 112 30.89 1.97 24.44
N TYR A 113 30.13 1.31 23.56
CA TYR A 113 28.70 1.46 23.51
C TYR A 113 28.01 0.10 23.50
N GLY A 114 27.10 -0.13 24.42
CA GLY A 114 26.39 -1.39 24.52
C GLY A 114 25.33 -1.41 25.60
N LYS A 115 24.65 -2.54 25.69
CA LYS A 115 23.68 -2.80 26.75
C LYS A 115 24.43 -3.20 28.00
N VAL A 116 24.15 -2.54 29.11
CA VAL A 116 24.69 -2.87 30.43
C VAL A 116 23.92 -4.06 30.98
N GLU A 117 24.62 -5.13 31.32
CA GLU A 117 24.04 -6.33 31.92
C GLU A 117 24.66 -6.56 33.28
N GLY A 118 23.93 -7.16 34.21
CA GLY A 118 24.50 -7.67 35.45
C GLY A 118 25.19 -9.00 35.18
N ASP A 119 26.30 -9.29 35.92
CA ASP A 119 26.91 -10.63 35.94
C ASP A 119 25.88 -11.67 36.41
N LEU A 120 26.15 -12.96 36.10
CA LEU A 120 25.33 -14.11 36.53
C LEU A 120 25.03 -14.15 38.04
N TYR A 121 25.87 -13.50 38.84
CA TYR A 121 25.73 -13.37 40.30
C TYR A 121 25.24 -11.98 40.73
N GLY A 122 24.97 -11.04 39.81
CA GLY A 122 24.46 -9.70 40.13
C GLY A 122 25.44 -8.75 40.81
N SER A 123 26.71 -9.10 40.90
CA SER A 123 27.72 -8.33 41.64
C SER A 123 28.54 -7.35 40.81
N GLU A 124 28.70 -7.60 39.51
CA GLU A 124 29.45 -6.73 38.59
C GLU A 124 28.66 -6.40 37.34
N LEU A 125 28.84 -5.17 36.85
CA LEU A 125 28.25 -4.72 35.57
C LEU A 125 29.16 -5.12 34.42
N GLN A 126 28.55 -5.59 33.32
CA GLN A 126 29.26 -5.98 32.12
C GLN A 126 28.59 -5.44 30.87
N LEU A 127 29.35 -5.26 29.79
CA LEU A 127 28.89 -5.02 28.44
C LEU A 127 29.10 -6.28 27.61
N VAL A 128 28.05 -6.78 27.00
CA VAL A 128 28.11 -7.94 26.12
C VAL A 128 28.10 -7.50 24.67
N GLN A 129 29.10 -7.90 23.88
CA GLN A 129 29.29 -7.52 22.47
C GLN A 129 29.25 -5.98 22.25
N PRO A 130 29.90 -5.14 23.10
CA PRO A 130 29.85 -3.70 22.89
C PRO A 130 30.52 -3.29 21.58
N GLN A 131 30.01 -2.26 20.96
CA GLN A 131 30.73 -1.52 19.93
C GLN A 131 31.82 -0.72 20.59
N PHE A 132 33.00 -0.62 19.97
CA PHE A 132 34.13 0.06 20.54
C PHE A 132 34.86 0.94 19.51
N GLU A 133 35.53 1.97 20.03
CA GLU A 133 36.47 2.80 19.29
C GLU A 133 37.69 3.08 20.19
N ILE A 134 38.89 2.97 19.62
CA ILE A 134 40.12 3.30 20.35
C ILE A 134 40.40 4.77 20.09
N LEU A 135 40.33 5.59 21.15
CA LEU A 135 40.51 7.04 21.08
C LEU A 135 41.99 7.46 21.13
N GLY A 136 42.88 6.61 21.68
CA GLY A 136 44.30 6.86 21.69
C GLY A 136 45.01 6.20 22.90
N ASP A 137 46.30 6.41 23.02
CA ASP A 137 47.08 5.97 24.17
C ASP A 137 46.91 6.98 25.33
N ALA A 138 46.85 6.50 26.56
CA ALA A 138 46.83 7.34 27.75
C ALA A 138 48.26 7.90 27.97
N THR A 139 48.66 8.89 27.18
CA THR A 139 49.80 9.73 27.57
C THR A 139 49.30 10.75 28.60
N PRO A 140 50.06 10.99 29.68
CA PRO A 140 49.72 12.01 30.68
C PRO A 140 50.01 13.39 30.12
N SER A 141 49.26 13.82 29.09
CA SER A 141 49.19 15.22 28.69
C SER A 141 47.99 15.85 29.39
N THR A 142 48.26 16.64 30.38
CA THR A 142 47.36 17.56 31.07
C THR A 142 46.60 18.41 30.08
N GLY A 143 45.38 17.98 29.71
CA GLY A 143 44.50 18.77 28.91
C GLY A 143 43.22 18.03 28.52
N SER A 144 42.09 18.45 29.08
CA SER A 144 40.73 18.05 28.67
C SER A 144 40.50 18.23 27.17
N ASP A 145 41.21 19.19 26.56
CA ASP A 145 41.02 19.63 25.17
C ASP A 145 41.38 18.56 24.10
N ALA A 146 42.43 17.75 24.34
CA ALA A 146 42.85 16.72 23.38
C ALA A 146 41.89 15.53 23.31
N THR A 147 41.18 15.22 24.40
CA THR A 147 40.15 14.18 24.43
C THR A 147 38.85 14.69 23.82
N GLU A 148 38.49 15.94 24.07
CA GLU A 148 37.32 16.59 23.44
C GLU A 148 37.50 16.77 21.93
N GLN A 149 38.70 17.14 21.47
CA GLN A 149 39.00 17.25 20.02
C GLN A 149 38.95 15.88 19.33
N LYS A 150 39.38 14.78 19.97
CA LYS A 150 39.26 13.44 19.42
C LYS A 150 37.84 12.91 19.46
N LEU A 151 37.04 13.27 20.46
CA LEU A 151 35.60 12.94 20.52
C LEU A 151 34.80 13.63 19.42
N THR A 152 35.08 14.89 19.12
CA THR A 152 34.42 15.64 18.03
C THR A 152 34.76 15.08 16.65
N ALA A 153 35.93 14.46 16.48
CA ALA A 153 36.35 13.78 15.25
C ALA A 153 35.86 12.32 15.14
N SER A 154 35.29 11.76 16.21
CA SER A 154 34.83 10.37 16.22
C SER A 154 33.53 10.21 15.40
N LEU A 155 33.45 9.12 14.62
CA LEU A 155 32.24 8.74 13.90
C LEU A 155 31.28 7.88 14.74
N GLU A 156 31.68 7.46 15.95
CA GLU A 156 30.97 6.45 16.73
C GLU A 156 30.48 6.96 18.09
N VAL A 157 31.09 8.00 18.64
CA VAL A 157 30.84 8.47 20.01
C VAL A 157 30.83 9.99 20.11
N GLY A 158 30.15 10.54 21.11
CA GLY A 158 30.05 11.98 21.33
C GLY A 158 29.05 12.66 20.36
N ARG A 159 28.14 11.90 19.81
CA ARG A 159 27.15 12.38 18.83
C ARG A 159 25.92 11.49 18.74
N ILE A 160 24.89 11.95 18.02
CA ILE A 160 23.81 11.09 17.56
C ILE A 160 24.31 10.31 16.34
N VAL A 161 24.19 8.99 16.40
CA VAL A 161 24.78 8.06 15.42
C VAL A 161 23.69 7.41 14.57
N PRO A 162 23.75 7.51 13.22
CA PRO A 162 22.83 6.84 12.33
C PRO A 162 23.09 5.34 12.26
N ILE A 163 22.03 4.53 12.20
CA ILE A 163 22.07 3.09 12.09
C ILE A 163 21.49 2.65 10.77
N TYR A 164 22.27 1.89 10.01
CA TYR A 164 21.90 1.37 8.69
C TYR A 164 21.70 -0.14 8.76
N GLU A 165 20.82 -0.65 7.90
CA GLU A 165 20.71 -2.09 7.71
C GLU A 165 22.03 -2.69 7.18
N SER A 166 22.41 -3.84 7.72
CA SER A 166 23.55 -4.58 7.21
C SER A 166 23.23 -5.23 5.86
N ALA A 167 24.24 -5.38 5.00
CA ALA A 167 24.10 -6.00 3.68
C ALA A 167 25.11 -7.16 3.50
N GLY A 168 24.86 -8.01 2.49
CA GLY A 168 25.77 -9.07 2.11
C GLY A 168 26.05 -10.09 3.22
N GLN A 169 25.02 -10.57 3.91
CA GLN A 169 25.13 -11.48 5.06
C GLN A 169 26.06 -10.96 6.17
N GLY A 170 25.96 -9.67 6.47
CA GLY A 170 26.74 -9.02 7.52
C GLY A 170 28.15 -8.55 7.09
N ARG A 171 28.54 -8.66 5.83
CA ARG A 171 29.81 -8.13 5.32
C ARG A 171 29.86 -6.61 5.35
N LEU A 172 28.73 -5.95 5.03
CA LEU A 172 28.56 -4.51 5.10
C LEU A 172 27.79 -4.17 6.38
N THR A 173 28.52 -3.77 7.41
CA THR A 173 27.96 -3.42 8.71
C THR A 173 27.51 -1.96 8.75
N THR A 174 26.67 -1.59 9.72
CA THR A 174 26.27 -0.18 9.94
C THR A 174 27.48 0.74 10.12
N ARG A 175 28.56 0.27 10.76
CA ARG A 175 29.81 1.03 10.90
C ARG A 175 30.51 1.28 9.57
N TRP A 176 30.47 0.28 8.67
CA TRP A 176 31.01 0.41 7.32
C TRP A 176 30.22 1.47 6.54
N PHE A 177 28.88 1.43 6.55
CA PHE A 177 28.01 2.41 5.89
C PHE A 177 28.29 3.83 6.38
N ARG A 178 28.35 4.05 7.71
CA ARG A 178 28.67 5.38 8.27
C ARG A 178 29.95 5.96 7.70
N ARG A 179 31.03 5.17 7.69
CA ARG A 179 32.34 5.60 7.20
C ARG A 179 32.33 5.95 5.71
N ILE A 180 31.69 5.10 4.93
CA ILE A 180 31.65 5.29 3.47
C ILE A 180 30.76 6.47 3.08
N ILE A 181 29.58 6.58 3.70
CA ILE A 181 28.65 7.69 3.45
C ILE A 181 29.28 9.02 3.91
N TYR A 182 29.94 9.05 5.06
CA TYR A 182 30.68 10.23 5.51
C TYR A 182 31.74 10.65 4.49
N SER A 183 32.56 9.71 4.05
CA SER A 183 33.59 9.97 3.02
C SER A 183 32.98 10.44 1.69
N ALA A 184 31.82 9.91 1.31
CA ALA A 184 31.12 10.36 0.11
C ALA A 184 30.62 11.81 0.27
N LEU A 185 30.02 12.14 1.40
CA LEU A 185 29.51 13.49 1.73
C LEU A 185 30.64 14.54 1.76
N GLU A 186 31.80 14.21 2.34
CA GLU A 186 32.96 15.12 2.34
C GLU A 186 33.47 15.45 0.94
N ASN A 187 33.39 14.50 0.02
CA ASN A 187 33.90 14.64 -1.33
C ASN A 187 32.86 15.20 -2.34
N LEU A 188 31.62 15.48 -1.89
CA LEU A 188 30.61 16.14 -2.71
C LEU A 188 30.92 17.63 -2.93
N PRO A 189 30.53 18.23 -4.06
CA PRO A 189 30.56 19.67 -4.26
C PRO A 189 29.76 20.42 -3.19
N THR A 190 30.23 21.61 -2.82
CA THR A 190 29.51 22.47 -1.89
C THR A 190 28.20 23.01 -2.48
N ASP A 191 28.17 23.21 -3.80
CA ASP A 191 27.00 23.68 -4.54
C ASP A 191 26.44 22.51 -5.36
N LEU A 192 25.47 21.78 -4.79
CA LEU A 192 24.72 20.77 -5.50
C LEU A 192 23.54 21.44 -6.24
N PRO A 193 23.33 21.12 -7.52
CA PRO A 193 22.17 21.64 -8.24
C PRO A 193 20.88 21.22 -7.54
N ASP A 194 20.05 22.21 -7.22
CA ASP A 194 18.78 21.94 -6.56
C ASP A 194 17.68 21.77 -7.60
N PRO A 195 17.08 20.56 -7.69
CA PRO A 195 16.05 20.29 -8.67
C PRO A 195 14.70 20.96 -8.35
N ILE A 196 14.51 21.44 -7.10
CA ILE A 196 13.28 22.15 -6.69
C ILE A 196 13.40 23.64 -7.04
N PRO A 197 12.41 24.21 -7.76
CA PRO A 197 12.43 25.63 -8.11
C PRO A 197 12.56 26.55 -6.89
N ALA A 198 13.39 27.61 -7.02
CA ALA A 198 13.70 28.53 -5.92
C ALA A 198 12.46 29.18 -5.27
N VAL A 199 11.38 29.40 -6.04
CA VAL A 199 10.10 29.93 -5.53
C VAL A 199 9.46 28.95 -4.56
N VAL A 200 9.45 27.64 -4.88
CA VAL A 200 8.88 26.59 -4.04
C VAL A 200 9.71 26.44 -2.77
N ARG A 201 11.04 26.40 -2.89
CA ARG A 201 11.96 26.30 -1.75
C ARG A 201 11.75 27.42 -0.73
N ARG A 202 11.69 28.66 -1.20
CA ARG A 202 11.47 29.84 -0.34
C ARG A 202 10.12 29.81 0.33
N ARG A 203 9.06 29.47 -0.42
CA ARG A 203 7.68 29.38 0.12
C ARG A 203 7.54 28.35 1.23
N LEU A 204 8.23 27.21 1.11
CA LEU A 204 8.15 26.09 2.05
C LEU A 204 9.32 26.04 3.05
N ASN A 205 10.21 27.04 3.01
CA ASN A 205 11.40 27.13 3.84
C ASN A 205 12.25 25.84 3.83
N LEU A 206 12.47 25.28 2.62
CA LEU A 206 13.25 24.06 2.46
C LEU A 206 14.75 24.36 2.44
N ILE A 207 15.52 23.58 3.19
CA ILE A 207 17.00 23.66 3.20
C ILE A 207 17.59 23.13 1.88
N SER A 208 18.88 23.36 1.65
CA SER A 208 19.57 22.87 0.46
C SER A 208 19.62 21.34 0.39
N PRO A 209 19.71 20.73 -0.81
CA PRO A 209 19.84 19.27 -0.94
C PRO A 209 21.09 18.74 -0.25
N ARG A 210 22.21 19.46 -0.32
CA ARG A 210 23.45 19.09 0.35
C ARG A 210 23.31 19.09 1.88
N ASP A 211 22.71 20.14 2.44
CA ASP A 211 22.48 20.24 3.89
C ASP A 211 21.51 19.14 4.36
N ALA A 212 20.51 18.83 3.57
CA ALA A 212 19.56 17.77 3.91
C ALA A 212 20.25 16.40 3.97
N LEU A 213 21.02 16.04 2.93
CA LEU A 213 21.79 14.80 2.89
C LEU A 213 22.82 14.75 4.03
N TRP A 214 23.51 15.87 4.28
CA TRP A 214 24.47 15.94 5.38
C TRP A 214 23.80 15.68 6.73
N LYS A 215 22.76 16.45 7.09
CA LYS A 215 22.11 16.42 8.40
C LYS A 215 21.36 15.13 8.71
N VAL A 216 20.84 14.44 7.69
CA VAL A 216 20.22 13.11 7.88
C VAL A 216 21.27 12.06 8.26
N HIS A 217 22.44 12.07 7.61
CA HIS A 217 23.51 11.14 7.91
C HIS A 217 24.43 11.58 9.04
N TRP A 218 24.47 12.87 9.31
CA TRP A 218 25.35 13.50 10.29
C TRP A 218 24.60 14.57 11.07
N PRO A 219 23.64 14.16 11.92
CA PRO A 219 22.84 15.12 12.70
C PRO A 219 23.69 16.03 13.57
N ASP A 220 23.28 17.29 13.69
CA ASP A 220 23.88 18.25 14.60
C ASP A 220 23.61 17.83 16.07
N PRO A 221 24.53 18.08 17.02
CA PRO A 221 24.35 17.71 18.43
C PRO A 221 23.10 18.31 19.09
N GLY A 222 22.59 19.43 18.58
CA GLY A 222 21.39 20.13 19.07
C GLY A 222 20.08 19.66 18.46
N GLU A 223 20.11 18.71 17.52
CA GLU A 223 18.88 18.18 16.89
C GLU A 223 18.07 17.35 17.89
N SER A 224 16.74 17.51 17.83
CA SER A 224 15.82 16.72 18.65
C SER A 224 15.90 15.24 18.29
N PHE A 225 16.33 14.41 19.24
CA PHE A 225 16.41 12.96 19.06
C PHE A 225 15.03 12.36 18.72
N HIS A 226 13.96 12.88 19.33
CA HIS A 226 12.59 12.47 19.03
C HIS A 226 12.22 12.76 17.58
N ASP A 227 12.57 13.96 17.05
CA ASP A 227 12.24 14.33 15.68
C ASP A 227 13.09 13.56 14.66
N LEU A 228 14.36 13.24 15.01
CA LEU A 228 15.19 12.34 14.22
C LEU A 228 14.56 10.94 14.09
N GLN A 229 14.13 10.35 15.21
CA GLN A 229 13.47 9.03 15.22
C GLN A 229 12.13 9.04 14.48
N ALA A 230 11.40 10.16 14.55
CA ALA A 230 10.12 10.34 13.87
C ALA A 230 10.26 10.80 12.41
N SER A 231 11.48 11.00 11.88
CA SER A 231 11.77 11.53 10.54
C SER A 231 11.10 12.89 10.28
N ARG A 232 11.13 13.79 11.26
CA ARG A 232 10.48 15.11 11.25
C ARG A 232 11.44 16.31 11.25
N THR A 233 12.74 16.09 11.20
CA THR A 233 13.70 17.19 11.10
C THR A 233 13.57 17.92 9.76
N PRO A 234 14.02 19.17 9.64
CA PRO A 234 14.02 19.90 8.37
C PRO A 234 14.70 19.12 7.22
N ALA A 235 15.74 18.35 7.54
CA ALA A 235 16.45 17.50 6.59
C ALA A 235 15.56 16.36 6.06
N HIS A 236 14.86 15.65 6.93
CA HIS A 236 13.90 14.61 6.52
C HIS A 236 12.75 15.21 5.71
N ILE A 237 12.18 16.33 6.17
CA ILE A 237 11.09 17.03 5.46
C ILE A 237 11.53 17.40 4.04
N ARG A 238 12.77 17.87 3.87
CA ARG A 238 13.31 18.25 2.56
C ARG A 238 13.40 17.04 1.61
N LEU A 239 13.94 15.94 2.05
CA LEU A 239 14.08 14.72 1.23
C LEU A 239 12.73 14.09 0.90
N ILE A 240 11.83 13.99 1.89
CA ILE A 240 10.47 13.48 1.70
C ILE A 240 9.70 14.35 0.70
N PHE A 241 9.79 15.68 0.85
CA PHE A 241 9.13 16.61 -0.05
C PHE A 241 9.64 16.46 -1.48
N GLU A 242 10.95 16.33 -1.67
CA GLU A 242 11.57 16.19 -2.99
C GLU A 242 11.06 14.93 -3.70
N GLU A 243 11.07 13.78 -3.04
CA GLU A 243 10.61 12.51 -3.60
C GLU A 243 9.13 12.61 -4.01
N LEU A 244 8.26 13.08 -3.10
CA LEU A 244 6.84 13.23 -3.38
C LEU A 244 6.56 14.28 -4.46
N PHE A 245 7.32 15.37 -4.50
CA PHE A 245 7.18 16.41 -5.51
C PHE A 245 7.42 15.88 -6.92
N PHE A 246 8.46 15.06 -7.14
CA PHE A 246 8.72 14.48 -8.45
C PHE A 246 7.69 13.43 -8.85
N VAL A 247 7.20 12.63 -7.91
CA VAL A 247 6.09 11.69 -8.16
C VAL A 247 4.85 12.47 -8.62
N GLU A 248 4.44 13.49 -7.88
CA GLU A 248 3.27 14.32 -8.22
C GLU A 248 3.47 15.10 -9.53
N LEU A 249 4.67 15.62 -9.77
CA LEU A 249 4.99 16.31 -11.03
C LEU A 249 4.86 15.36 -12.23
N GLY A 250 5.39 14.15 -12.12
CA GLY A 250 5.27 13.13 -13.16
C GLY A 250 3.81 12.74 -13.43
N LEU A 251 3.01 12.59 -12.37
CA LEU A 251 1.59 12.31 -12.47
C LEU A 251 0.82 13.47 -13.12
N GLU A 252 1.13 14.72 -12.74
CA GLU A 252 0.46 15.90 -13.33
C GLU A 252 0.83 16.09 -14.81
N LEU A 253 2.08 15.84 -15.20
CA LEU A 253 2.47 15.84 -16.61
C LEU A 253 1.73 14.77 -17.40
N LYS A 254 1.55 13.57 -16.83
CA LYS A 254 0.78 12.51 -17.45
C LYS A 254 -0.70 12.90 -17.58
N ARG A 255 -1.30 13.51 -16.55
CA ARG A 255 -2.69 14.03 -16.58
C ARG A 255 -2.86 15.07 -17.69
N ARG A 256 -1.93 16.03 -17.80
CA ARG A 256 -1.98 17.06 -18.86
C ARG A 256 -1.92 16.45 -20.24
N LYS A 257 -1.04 15.46 -20.46
CA LYS A 257 -0.96 14.73 -21.72
C LYS A 257 -2.29 14.02 -22.02
N GLN A 258 -2.90 13.37 -21.05
CA GLN A 258 -4.18 12.68 -21.19
C GLN A 258 -5.34 13.62 -21.46
N LYS A 259 -5.40 14.81 -20.82
CA LYS A 259 -6.42 15.84 -21.07
C LYS A 259 -6.30 16.49 -22.45
N ALA A 260 -5.15 16.34 -23.10
CA ALA A 260 -4.96 16.77 -24.49
C ALA A 260 -5.42 15.74 -25.52
N GLU A 261 -5.77 14.51 -25.09
CA GLU A 261 -6.34 13.47 -25.95
C GLU A 261 -7.80 13.82 -26.29
N THR A 262 -8.24 13.45 -27.49
CA THR A 262 -9.61 13.71 -27.93
C THR A 262 -10.55 12.66 -27.32
N GLY A 263 -11.50 13.11 -26.52
CA GLY A 263 -12.55 12.30 -25.91
C GLY A 263 -13.91 12.48 -26.58
N ILE A 264 -14.91 11.78 -26.03
CA ILE A 264 -16.30 11.86 -26.42
C ILE A 264 -16.99 12.88 -25.51
N ALA A 265 -17.64 13.88 -26.10
CA ALA A 265 -18.49 14.78 -25.33
C ALA A 265 -19.92 14.25 -25.28
N PHE A 266 -20.49 14.13 -24.09
CA PHE A 266 -21.87 13.68 -23.87
C PHE A 266 -22.75 14.88 -23.44
N PRO A 267 -23.48 15.53 -24.33
CA PRO A 267 -24.32 16.66 -23.98
C PRO A 267 -25.45 16.24 -23.02
N LEU A 268 -25.59 16.97 -21.95
CA LEU A 268 -26.61 16.81 -20.91
C LEU A 268 -27.83 17.70 -21.23
N ASN A 269 -28.58 17.32 -22.26
CA ASN A 269 -29.82 18.00 -22.60
C ASN A 269 -30.96 17.68 -21.62
N GLU A 270 -32.12 18.37 -21.76
CA GLU A 270 -33.26 18.15 -20.88
C GLU A 270 -33.85 16.73 -20.99
N GLN A 271 -33.73 16.10 -22.14
CA GLN A 271 -34.20 14.74 -22.38
C GLN A 271 -33.38 13.75 -21.51
N VAL A 272 -32.06 13.84 -21.51
CA VAL A 272 -31.17 13.00 -20.66
C VAL A 272 -31.50 13.20 -19.18
N ARG A 273 -31.71 14.45 -18.75
CA ARG A 273 -32.09 14.76 -17.36
C ARG A 273 -33.47 14.19 -16.99
N ALA A 274 -34.41 14.22 -17.89
CA ALA A 274 -35.76 13.65 -17.72
C ALA A 274 -35.70 12.11 -17.63
N SER A 275 -34.88 11.47 -18.50
CA SER A 275 -34.66 10.02 -18.48
C SER A 275 -34.07 9.56 -17.14
N ILE A 276 -33.03 10.23 -16.63
CA ILE A 276 -32.43 9.92 -15.33
C ILE A 276 -33.48 10.00 -14.20
N LYS A 277 -34.26 11.10 -14.15
CA LYS A 277 -35.30 11.28 -13.12
C LYS A 277 -36.42 10.23 -13.18
N LYS A 278 -36.76 9.78 -14.39
CA LYS A 278 -37.84 8.79 -14.61
C LYS A 278 -37.39 7.36 -14.23
N ILE A 279 -36.11 7.06 -14.47
CA ILE A 279 -35.57 5.69 -14.31
C ILE A 279 -35.24 5.37 -12.84
N LEU A 280 -34.80 6.38 -12.08
CA LEU A 280 -34.40 6.16 -10.69
C LEU A 280 -35.58 6.11 -9.73
N PRO A 281 -35.72 5.00 -8.96
CA PRO A 281 -36.86 4.83 -8.04
C PRO A 281 -36.68 5.60 -6.70
N PHE A 282 -35.63 6.37 -6.52
CA PHE A 282 -35.28 7.07 -5.27
C PHE A 282 -34.55 8.39 -5.52
N HIS A 283 -34.48 9.23 -4.49
CA HIS A 283 -33.76 10.49 -4.54
C HIS A 283 -32.31 10.30 -4.09
N PRO A 284 -31.31 10.70 -4.92
CA PRO A 284 -29.90 10.67 -4.51
C PRO A 284 -29.61 11.55 -3.28
N THR A 285 -28.66 11.12 -2.43
CA THR A 285 -28.17 11.93 -1.30
C THR A 285 -27.43 13.18 -1.79
N ALA A 286 -27.13 14.12 -0.87
CA ALA A 286 -26.40 15.33 -1.23
C ALA A 286 -24.99 15.00 -1.77
N ALA A 287 -24.31 14.04 -1.17
CA ALA A 287 -22.99 13.56 -1.63
C ALA A 287 -23.06 12.89 -3.01
N GLN A 288 -24.07 12.05 -3.26
CA GLN A 288 -24.27 11.42 -4.56
C GLN A 288 -24.57 12.46 -5.65
N LYS A 289 -25.42 13.47 -5.38
CA LYS A 289 -25.70 14.58 -6.31
C LYS A 289 -24.44 15.38 -6.63
N ARG A 290 -23.61 15.68 -5.64
CA ARG A 290 -22.33 16.37 -5.83
C ARG A 290 -21.43 15.59 -6.78
N VAL A 291 -21.20 14.31 -6.46
CA VAL A 291 -20.36 13.42 -7.26
C VAL A 291 -20.89 13.24 -8.68
N LEU A 292 -22.19 13.05 -8.83
CA LEU A 292 -22.82 12.96 -10.18
C LEU A 292 -22.61 14.25 -11.00
N LYS A 293 -22.71 15.42 -10.35
CA LYS A 293 -22.43 16.70 -11.01
C LYS A 293 -20.97 16.79 -11.48
N GLU A 294 -20.02 16.28 -10.69
CA GLU A 294 -18.59 16.21 -11.07
C GLU A 294 -18.39 15.31 -12.29
N ILE A 295 -18.96 14.09 -12.26
CA ILE A 295 -18.90 13.12 -13.36
C ILE A 295 -19.53 13.71 -14.62
N ALA A 296 -20.74 14.23 -14.52
CA ALA A 296 -21.47 14.80 -15.62
C ALA A 296 -20.72 15.98 -16.26
N SER A 297 -20.14 16.87 -15.44
CA SER A 297 -19.34 18.00 -15.94
C SER A 297 -18.07 17.55 -16.67
N ASP A 298 -17.50 16.38 -16.33
CA ASP A 298 -16.36 15.86 -17.08
C ASP A 298 -16.80 15.17 -18.36
N MET A 299 -17.90 14.43 -18.35
CA MET A 299 -18.49 13.78 -19.53
C MET A 299 -18.95 14.79 -20.61
N GLU A 300 -19.31 16.02 -20.24
CA GLU A 300 -19.65 17.09 -21.20
C GLU A 300 -18.43 17.64 -21.97
N LYS A 301 -17.20 17.41 -21.50
CA LYS A 301 -15.97 17.93 -22.11
C LYS A 301 -15.51 17.07 -23.30
N PRO A 302 -14.86 17.67 -24.31
CA PRO A 302 -14.29 16.93 -25.42
C PRO A 302 -12.94 16.24 -25.08
N ALA A 303 -12.73 15.90 -23.82
CA ALA A 303 -11.54 15.21 -23.30
C ALA A 303 -12.00 13.97 -22.53
N PRO A 304 -11.27 12.84 -22.59
CA PRO A 304 -11.72 11.62 -21.93
C PRO A 304 -11.75 11.79 -20.42
N MET A 305 -12.90 11.51 -19.78
CA MET A 305 -13.01 11.44 -18.34
C MET A 305 -12.27 10.23 -17.81
N ARG A 306 -11.42 10.42 -16.81
CA ARG A 306 -10.77 9.33 -16.05
C ARG A 306 -10.93 9.62 -14.57
N ARG A 307 -11.92 8.95 -13.93
CA ARG A 307 -12.34 9.30 -12.57
C ARG A 307 -12.41 8.08 -11.65
N LEU A 308 -11.94 8.27 -10.41
CA LEU A 308 -12.07 7.30 -9.31
C LEU A 308 -13.23 7.72 -8.41
N LEU A 309 -14.25 6.86 -8.34
CA LEU A 309 -15.38 6.99 -7.43
C LEU A 309 -15.13 6.17 -6.18
N GLN A 310 -14.85 6.84 -5.08
CA GLN A 310 -14.61 6.25 -3.78
C GLN A 310 -15.80 6.44 -2.86
N GLY A 311 -16.10 5.43 -2.04
CA GLY A 311 -17.12 5.51 -1.01
C GLY A 311 -17.24 4.21 -0.26
N ASP A 312 -17.72 4.25 0.97
CA ASP A 312 -17.89 3.07 1.80
C ASP A 312 -18.82 2.03 1.15
N VAL A 313 -18.76 0.79 1.64
CA VAL A 313 -19.66 -0.28 1.19
C VAL A 313 -21.10 0.15 1.45
N GLY A 314 -21.94 0.16 0.39
CA GLY A 314 -23.34 0.57 0.47
C GLY A 314 -23.60 2.09 0.44
N SER A 315 -22.60 2.93 0.13
CA SER A 315 -22.78 4.37 -0.10
C SER A 315 -23.54 4.71 -1.40
N GLY A 316 -23.82 3.69 -2.23
CA GLY A 316 -24.57 3.86 -3.50
C GLY A 316 -23.69 4.14 -4.72
N LYS A 317 -22.43 3.76 -4.74
CA LYS A 317 -21.52 3.87 -5.90
C LYS A 317 -22.12 3.31 -7.19
N THR A 318 -22.72 2.11 -7.11
CA THR A 318 -23.35 1.44 -8.26
C THR A 318 -24.46 2.27 -8.89
N ILE A 319 -25.23 2.99 -8.09
CA ILE A 319 -26.30 3.87 -8.59
C ILE A 319 -25.72 5.05 -9.35
N VAL A 320 -24.68 5.70 -8.78
CA VAL A 320 -23.98 6.80 -9.48
C VAL A 320 -23.36 6.31 -10.80
N ALA A 321 -22.83 5.08 -10.80
CA ALA A 321 -22.32 4.47 -12.03
C ALA A 321 -23.42 4.19 -13.07
N PHE A 322 -24.62 3.77 -12.65
CA PHE A 322 -25.76 3.60 -13.57
C PHE A 322 -26.27 4.95 -14.10
N GLU A 323 -26.26 6.02 -13.28
CA GLU A 323 -26.59 7.36 -13.76
C GLU A 323 -25.60 7.82 -14.84
N ALA A 324 -24.31 7.62 -14.64
CA ALA A 324 -23.28 7.88 -15.67
C ALA A 324 -23.49 7.02 -16.93
N ALA A 325 -23.87 5.74 -16.76
CA ALA A 325 -24.20 4.86 -17.86
C ALA A 325 -25.39 5.36 -18.67
N ILE A 326 -26.45 5.84 -18.02
CA ILE A 326 -27.62 6.43 -18.69
C ILE A 326 -27.20 7.63 -19.53
N ILE A 327 -26.33 8.51 -19.03
CA ILE A 327 -25.82 9.66 -19.81
C ILE A 327 -25.18 9.20 -21.12
N ALA A 328 -24.32 8.19 -21.08
CA ALA A 328 -23.65 7.65 -22.26
C ALA A 328 -24.66 6.97 -23.22
N MET A 329 -25.59 6.16 -22.68
CA MET A 329 -26.58 5.42 -23.48
C MET A 329 -27.59 6.34 -24.17
N GLU A 330 -28.06 7.41 -23.52
CA GLU A 330 -28.94 8.42 -24.11
C GLU A 330 -28.27 9.20 -25.26
N ASN A 331 -26.93 9.27 -25.23
CA ASN A 331 -26.13 9.82 -26.31
C ASN A 331 -25.79 8.80 -27.43
N GLY A 332 -26.38 7.59 -27.39
CA GLY A 332 -26.21 6.55 -28.40
C GLY A 332 -24.92 5.76 -28.34
N TYR A 333 -24.27 5.69 -27.16
CA TYR A 333 -23.07 4.93 -26.92
C TYR A 333 -23.33 3.69 -26.06
N GLN A 334 -22.50 2.69 -26.22
CA GLN A 334 -22.51 1.50 -25.38
C GLN A 334 -21.65 1.72 -24.11
N VAL A 335 -22.04 1.05 -23.05
CA VAL A 335 -21.34 1.07 -21.76
C VAL A 335 -20.86 -0.33 -21.41
N ALA A 336 -19.59 -0.45 -20.99
CA ALA A 336 -19.04 -1.69 -20.45
C ALA A 336 -18.86 -1.55 -18.94
N LEU A 337 -19.43 -2.47 -18.14
CA LEU A 337 -19.21 -2.58 -16.70
C LEU A 337 -18.45 -3.85 -16.38
N MET A 338 -17.23 -3.70 -15.90
CA MET A 338 -16.34 -4.81 -15.56
C MET A 338 -16.31 -5.05 -14.05
N ALA A 339 -16.59 -6.27 -13.64
CA ALA A 339 -16.51 -6.74 -12.26
C ALA A 339 -15.42 -7.80 -12.10
N PRO A 340 -14.76 -7.90 -10.92
CA PRO A 340 -13.64 -8.83 -10.72
C PRO A 340 -14.04 -10.30 -10.67
N THR A 341 -15.29 -10.61 -10.37
CA THR A 341 -15.81 -11.98 -10.28
C THR A 341 -17.15 -12.12 -10.98
N GLU A 342 -17.48 -13.35 -11.37
CA GLU A 342 -18.75 -13.65 -12.03
C GLU A 342 -19.95 -13.38 -11.13
N ILE A 343 -19.83 -13.66 -9.83
CA ILE A 343 -20.89 -13.39 -8.85
C ILE A 343 -21.20 -11.88 -8.76
N LEU A 344 -20.17 -11.03 -8.75
CA LEU A 344 -20.36 -9.57 -8.79
C LEU A 344 -20.94 -9.10 -10.11
N ALA A 345 -20.47 -9.66 -11.23
CA ALA A 345 -21.03 -9.35 -12.55
C ALA A 345 -22.50 -9.71 -12.62
N GLN A 346 -22.90 -10.87 -12.12
CA GLN A 346 -24.31 -11.28 -12.03
C GLN A 346 -25.12 -10.35 -11.13
N GLN A 347 -24.58 -9.95 -9.99
CA GLN A 347 -25.25 -9.02 -9.07
C GLN A 347 -25.49 -7.66 -9.72
N HIS A 348 -24.49 -7.09 -10.39
CA HIS A 348 -24.64 -5.87 -11.16
C HIS A 348 -25.65 -6.04 -12.30
N TYR A 349 -25.63 -7.18 -12.97
CA TYR A 349 -26.57 -7.51 -14.03
C TYR A 349 -28.02 -7.54 -13.55
N PHE A 350 -28.30 -8.23 -12.44
CA PHE A 350 -29.66 -8.25 -11.88
C PHE A 350 -30.13 -6.86 -11.42
N SER A 351 -29.23 -6.10 -10.76
CA SER A 351 -29.54 -4.73 -10.33
C SER A 351 -29.79 -3.81 -11.52
N ALA A 352 -28.98 -3.90 -12.57
CA ALA A 352 -29.13 -3.11 -13.78
C ALA A 352 -30.43 -3.48 -14.54
N ARG A 353 -30.74 -4.77 -14.66
CA ARG A 353 -31.98 -5.22 -15.28
C ARG A 353 -33.22 -4.62 -14.62
N LEU A 354 -33.26 -4.71 -13.29
CA LEU A 354 -34.41 -4.22 -12.52
C LEU A 354 -34.67 -2.73 -12.76
N ILE A 355 -33.62 -1.95 -12.97
CA ILE A 355 -33.69 -0.48 -13.10
C ILE A 355 -33.80 -0.03 -14.57
N LEU A 356 -33.02 -0.65 -15.47
CA LEU A 356 -32.82 -0.15 -16.84
C LEU A 356 -33.70 -0.84 -17.89
N GLU A 357 -34.02 -2.15 -17.76
CA GLU A 357 -34.90 -2.81 -18.75
C GLU A 357 -36.31 -2.24 -18.80
N PRO A 358 -36.96 -1.83 -17.69
CA PRO A 358 -38.27 -1.17 -17.77
C PRO A 358 -38.23 0.17 -18.52
N ALA A 359 -37.03 0.78 -18.62
CA ALA A 359 -36.84 2.01 -19.40
C ALA A 359 -36.49 1.76 -20.88
N GLY A 360 -36.40 0.49 -21.29
CA GLY A 360 -36.15 0.08 -22.68
C GLY A 360 -34.68 -0.20 -23.03
N TYR A 361 -33.76 -0.17 -22.06
CA TYR A 361 -32.35 -0.50 -22.30
C TYR A 361 -32.12 -1.99 -22.27
N ARG A 362 -31.34 -2.49 -23.21
CA ARG A 362 -30.91 -3.91 -23.23
C ARG A 362 -29.63 -4.09 -22.49
N VAL A 363 -29.71 -4.85 -21.38
CA VAL A 363 -28.58 -5.22 -20.54
C VAL A 363 -28.17 -6.66 -20.85
N VAL A 364 -26.88 -6.92 -21.07
CA VAL A 364 -26.35 -8.26 -21.32
C VAL A 364 -25.23 -8.62 -20.34
N LEU A 365 -25.13 -9.90 -19.99
CA LEU A 365 -24.08 -10.45 -19.12
C LEU A 365 -23.15 -11.32 -19.96
N LEU A 366 -21.83 -11.06 -19.90
CA LEU A 366 -20.79 -11.85 -20.55
C LEU A 366 -19.74 -12.31 -19.52
N THR A 367 -19.75 -13.59 -19.20
CA THR A 367 -18.81 -14.23 -18.24
C THR A 367 -18.12 -15.42 -18.87
N GLY A 368 -17.03 -15.88 -18.21
CA GLY A 368 -16.26 -17.02 -18.68
C GLY A 368 -17.02 -18.36 -18.64
N SER A 369 -17.92 -18.54 -17.68
CA SER A 369 -18.70 -19.77 -17.47
C SER A 369 -19.87 -19.98 -18.42
N LEU A 370 -20.23 -18.99 -19.23
CA LEU A 370 -21.31 -19.14 -20.21
C LEU A 370 -20.95 -20.14 -21.31
N GLU A 371 -21.95 -20.85 -21.83
CA GLU A 371 -21.84 -21.72 -23.02
C GLU A 371 -21.39 -20.93 -24.25
N ASP A 372 -20.56 -21.53 -25.09
CA ASP A 372 -19.93 -20.86 -26.23
C ASP A 372 -20.94 -20.33 -27.25
N ASP A 373 -22.06 -21.01 -27.44
CA ASP A 373 -23.12 -20.54 -28.34
C ASP A 373 -23.77 -19.27 -27.80
N ARG A 374 -24.07 -19.22 -26.51
CA ARG A 374 -24.58 -18.00 -25.85
C ARG A 374 -23.57 -16.86 -25.89
N LYS A 375 -22.28 -17.15 -25.67
CA LYS A 375 -21.21 -16.14 -25.81
C LYS A 375 -21.20 -15.55 -27.23
N ARG A 376 -21.35 -16.41 -28.25
CA ARG A 376 -21.34 -16.00 -29.66
C ARG A 376 -22.52 -15.08 -29.97
N ASP A 377 -23.72 -15.39 -29.49
CA ASP A 377 -24.90 -14.55 -29.70
C ASP A 377 -24.79 -13.22 -28.96
N ILE A 378 -24.29 -13.22 -27.72
CA ILE A 378 -24.08 -11.98 -26.96
C ILE A 378 -23.03 -11.10 -27.66
N ARG A 379 -21.91 -11.66 -28.14
CA ARG A 379 -20.87 -10.93 -28.87
C ARG A 379 -21.44 -10.30 -30.16
N ARG A 380 -22.31 -11.01 -30.88
CA ARG A 380 -23.03 -10.45 -32.06
C ARG A 380 -23.88 -9.24 -31.67
N HIS A 381 -24.64 -9.32 -30.59
CA HIS A 381 -25.45 -8.21 -30.11
C HIS A 381 -24.61 -7.01 -29.64
N ILE A 382 -23.44 -7.23 -29.05
CA ILE A 382 -22.49 -6.19 -28.66
C ILE A 382 -21.96 -5.50 -29.94
N ALA A 383 -21.48 -6.26 -30.90
CA ALA A 383 -20.90 -5.73 -32.13
C ALA A 383 -21.94 -4.92 -32.98
N GLN A 384 -23.20 -5.33 -32.96
CA GLN A 384 -24.29 -4.63 -33.66
C GLN A 384 -24.79 -3.39 -32.90
N GLY A 385 -24.27 -3.09 -31.69
CA GLY A 385 -24.77 -1.96 -30.89
C GLY A 385 -26.14 -2.20 -30.22
N ASN A 386 -26.72 -3.40 -30.37
CA ASN A 386 -28.03 -3.73 -29.81
C ASN A 386 -28.04 -3.88 -28.27
N ALA A 387 -26.89 -4.11 -27.65
CA ALA A 387 -26.71 -4.12 -26.21
C ALA A 387 -26.15 -2.77 -25.75
N GLN A 388 -26.93 -1.99 -25.01
CA GLN A 388 -26.50 -0.68 -24.52
C GLN A 388 -25.59 -0.80 -23.29
N LEU A 389 -25.90 -1.70 -22.35
CA LEU A 389 -25.06 -1.98 -21.18
C LEU A 389 -24.57 -3.43 -21.21
N VAL A 390 -23.26 -3.59 -21.24
CA VAL A 390 -22.58 -4.89 -21.23
C VAL A 390 -21.88 -5.07 -19.89
N ILE A 391 -22.31 -6.03 -19.11
CA ILE A 391 -21.73 -6.36 -17.80
C ILE A 391 -20.98 -7.67 -17.91
N GLY A 392 -19.78 -7.75 -17.32
CA GLY A 392 -19.02 -8.99 -17.35
C GLY A 392 -17.73 -8.93 -16.53
N THR A 393 -16.95 -9.98 -16.69
CA THR A 393 -15.62 -10.11 -16.06
C THR A 393 -14.51 -9.78 -17.08
N HIS A 394 -13.32 -10.33 -16.87
CA HIS A 394 -12.22 -10.24 -17.85
C HIS A 394 -12.60 -10.74 -19.27
N ALA A 395 -13.69 -11.50 -19.42
CA ALA A 395 -14.20 -11.89 -20.72
C ALA A 395 -14.48 -10.69 -21.64
N LEU A 396 -14.81 -9.51 -21.10
CA LEU A 396 -14.99 -8.27 -21.86
C LEU A 396 -13.72 -7.77 -22.55
N ILE A 397 -12.54 -8.17 -22.07
CA ILE A 397 -11.23 -7.75 -22.59
C ILE A 397 -10.75 -8.66 -23.72
N GLU A 398 -11.37 -9.83 -23.91
CA GLU A 398 -10.98 -10.78 -24.94
C GLU A 398 -11.05 -10.15 -26.33
N ARG A 399 -10.10 -10.51 -27.22
CA ARG A 399 -10.07 -9.99 -28.60
C ARG A 399 -11.35 -10.26 -29.41
N SER A 400 -12.05 -11.32 -29.04
CA SER A 400 -13.31 -11.76 -29.66
C SER A 400 -14.53 -10.88 -29.36
N VAL A 401 -14.41 -9.92 -28.43
CA VAL A 401 -15.49 -8.99 -28.06
C VAL A 401 -15.23 -7.64 -28.74
N GLU A 402 -16.04 -7.27 -29.67
CA GLU A 402 -15.99 -5.99 -30.38
C GLU A 402 -17.20 -5.15 -30.00
N PHE A 403 -17.00 -3.88 -29.66
CA PHE A 403 -18.09 -2.95 -29.36
C PHE A 403 -18.38 -2.13 -30.61
N GLY A 404 -19.64 -2.00 -30.97
CA GLY A 404 -20.02 -1.16 -32.07
C GLY A 404 -19.69 0.32 -31.82
N ARG A 405 -19.91 0.81 -30.58
CA ARG A 405 -19.71 2.21 -30.23
C ARG A 405 -19.56 2.41 -28.73
N ILE A 406 -18.41 2.02 -28.17
CA ILE A 406 -18.17 2.16 -26.74
C ILE A 406 -17.91 3.63 -26.35
N GLY A 407 -18.60 4.14 -25.33
CA GLY A 407 -18.44 5.51 -24.85
C GLY A 407 -18.03 5.61 -23.40
N LEU A 408 -18.39 4.62 -22.55
CA LEU A 408 -18.06 4.62 -21.13
C LEU A 408 -17.62 3.23 -20.67
N VAL A 409 -16.53 3.17 -19.94
CA VAL A 409 -16.02 1.98 -19.27
C VAL A 409 -16.11 2.17 -17.77
N ILE A 410 -16.85 1.30 -17.08
CA ILE A 410 -16.97 1.27 -15.63
C ILE A 410 -16.20 0.06 -15.10
N VAL A 411 -15.33 0.25 -14.10
CA VAL A 411 -14.53 -0.82 -13.48
C VAL A 411 -14.84 -0.84 -12.00
N ASP A 412 -15.36 -1.95 -11.48
CA ASP A 412 -15.60 -2.13 -10.05
C ASP A 412 -14.45 -2.85 -9.35
N GLU A 413 -14.13 -2.43 -8.10
CA GLU A 413 -13.07 -3.00 -7.25
C GLU A 413 -11.70 -3.14 -7.95
N GLN A 414 -11.19 -2.02 -8.44
CA GLN A 414 -9.97 -1.90 -9.26
C GLN A 414 -8.74 -2.64 -8.69
N HIS A 415 -8.57 -2.72 -7.37
CA HIS A 415 -7.39 -3.32 -6.74
C HIS A 415 -7.17 -4.79 -7.12
N ARG A 416 -8.18 -5.45 -7.70
CA ARG A 416 -8.12 -6.83 -8.20
C ARG A 416 -7.79 -6.94 -9.70
N PHE A 417 -7.71 -5.80 -10.40
CA PHE A 417 -7.35 -5.76 -11.82
C PHE A 417 -5.96 -5.14 -12.04
N GLY A 418 -5.15 -5.77 -12.88
CA GLY A 418 -3.88 -5.17 -13.32
C GLY A 418 -4.12 -3.91 -14.18
N VAL A 419 -3.23 -2.91 -14.06
CA VAL A 419 -3.27 -1.66 -14.86
C VAL A 419 -3.38 -1.93 -16.37
N LEU A 420 -2.70 -2.98 -16.85
CA LEU A 420 -2.71 -3.40 -18.26
C LEU A 420 -4.08 -3.86 -18.77
N GLN A 421 -4.95 -4.36 -17.91
CA GLN A 421 -6.28 -4.85 -18.32
C GLN A 421 -7.22 -3.69 -18.66
N ARG A 422 -7.14 -2.57 -17.91
CA ARG A 422 -7.87 -1.33 -18.23
C ARG A 422 -7.48 -0.78 -19.58
N PHE A 423 -6.18 -0.66 -19.86
CA PHE A 423 -5.68 -0.16 -21.13
C PHE A 423 -6.14 -1.00 -22.34
N LYS A 424 -6.29 -2.31 -22.17
CA LYS A 424 -6.78 -3.17 -23.26
C LYS A 424 -8.25 -2.87 -23.61
N LEU A 425 -9.11 -2.60 -22.62
CA LEU A 425 -10.51 -2.28 -22.88
C LEU A 425 -10.68 -0.90 -23.53
N MET A 426 -9.85 0.08 -23.11
CA MET A 426 -9.82 1.42 -23.71
C MET A 426 -9.35 1.41 -25.17
N LYS A 427 -8.36 0.56 -25.53
CA LYS A 427 -7.86 0.46 -26.90
C LYS A 427 -8.82 -0.21 -27.88
N LYS A 428 -9.84 -0.91 -27.42
CA LYS A 428 -10.83 -1.53 -28.30
C LYS A 428 -11.63 -0.55 -29.16
N SER A 429 -11.77 0.70 -28.73
CA SER A 429 -12.37 1.76 -29.55
C SER A 429 -11.49 2.17 -30.73
N SER A 430 -10.16 1.95 -30.63
CA SER A 430 -9.21 2.36 -31.68
C SER A 430 -8.96 1.27 -32.73
N GLU A 431 -9.19 0.00 -32.42
CA GLU A 431 -8.93 -1.12 -33.34
C GLU A 431 -10.02 -1.31 -34.39
N THR A 432 -11.28 -1.02 -34.06
CA THR A 432 -12.43 -1.10 -35.00
C THR A 432 -12.39 -0.05 -36.11
N ALA A 433 -11.75 1.10 -35.89
CA ALA A 433 -11.65 2.16 -36.91
C ALA A 433 -10.53 1.93 -37.94
N THR A 434 -9.58 1.04 -37.68
CA THR A 434 -8.44 0.78 -38.60
C THR A 434 -8.70 -0.34 -39.58
N ASP A 435 -9.66 -1.24 -39.33
CA ASP A 435 -9.98 -2.34 -40.27
C ASP A 435 -10.95 -1.93 -41.36
N ASP A 436 -11.81 -0.93 -41.16
CA ASP A 436 -12.66 -0.39 -42.22
C ASP A 436 -11.88 0.36 -43.31
N VAL A 437 -10.69 0.85 -43.01
CA VAL A 437 -9.81 1.52 -44.00
C VAL A 437 -9.00 0.52 -44.85
N LYS A 438 -8.80 -0.72 -44.37
CA LYS A 438 -8.01 -1.75 -45.09
C LYS A 438 -8.83 -2.55 -46.12
N THR A 439 -10.16 -2.56 -46.02
CA THR A 439 -11.00 -3.34 -46.91
C THR A 439 -11.40 -2.63 -48.18
N ASN A 440 -11.22 -1.30 -48.31
CA ASN A 440 -11.63 -0.52 -49.49
C ASN A 440 -10.50 -0.19 -50.49
N ASN A 441 -9.32 -0.81 -50.41
CA ASN A 441 -8.24 -0.52 -51.34
C ASN A 441 -7.81 -1.73 -52.19
N ARG A 442 -8.80 -2.41 -52.82
CA ARG A 442 -8.60 -3.26 -53.99
C ARG A 442 -9.33 -2.64 -55.19
N GLY A 443 -8.65 -1.77 -55.91
CA GLY A 443 -9.16 -1.23 -57.14
C GLY A 443 -8.21 -0.26 -57.82
N THR A 444 -7.48 -0.79 -58.77
CA THR A 444 -7.00 -0.11 -60.01
C THR A 444 -5.81 0.80 -59.90
N VAL A 445 -4.67 0.25 -60.27
CA VAL A 445 -3.47 1.01 -60.70
C VAL A 445 -3.75 1.69 -62.03
N CYS A 446 -3.83 3.04 -62.04
CA CYS A 446 -3.66 3.84 -63.26
C CYS A 446 -2.33 4.56 -63.15
N VAL A 447 -1.44 4.23 -64.07
CA VAL A 447 -0.18 4.94 -64.34
C VAL A 447 -0.53 6.24 -65.08
N GLY A 448 -0.25 7.40 -64.48
CA GLY A 448 -0.42 8.72 -65.07
C GLY A 448 0.69 9.64 -64.61
N THR A 449 1.43 10.15 -65.54
CA THR A 449 2.61 11.00 -65.43
C THR A 449 2.39 12.37 -64.82
N GLY A 450 3.22 12.76 -63.87
CA GLY A 450 3.83 14.10 -63.77
C GLY A 450 2.98 15.22 -63.17
N ALA A 451 3.02 15.41 -61.83
CA ALA A 451 3.11 16.72 -61.15
C ALA A 451 3.51 16.50 -59.67
N PRO A 452 4.27 17.37 -58.98
CA PRO A 452 4.63 17.19 -57.59
C PRO A 452 3.40 17.44 -56.71
N ALA A 453 2.89 16.36 -56.09
CA ALA A 453 1.81 16.46 -55.12
C ALA A 453 2.31 17.19 -53.86
N ARG A 454 1.66 18.27 -53.46
CA ARG A 454 1.76 18.88 -52.16
C ARG A 454 1.54 17.79 -51.08
N PRO A 455 2.30 17.79 -49.99
CA PRO A 455 2.03 16.89 -48.90
C PRO A 455 0.63 17.23 -48.34
N VAL A 456 -0.34 16.36 -48.54
CA VAL A 456 -1.59 16.37 -47.82
C VAL A 456 -1.21 15.99 -46.40
N GLU A 457 -1.28 16.91 -45.44
CA GLU A 457 -1.25 16.63 -44.03
C GLU A 457 -2.29 15.54 -43.76
N ARG A 458 -1.79 14.33 -43.50
CA ARG A 458 -2.64 13.27 -42.94
C ARG A 458 -3.05 13.72 -41.54
N SER A 459 -4.19 14.34 -41.42
CA SER A 459 -4.90 14.45 -40.16
C SER A 459 -5.15 13.03 -39.66
N SER A 460 -4.26 12.50 -38.85
CA SER A 460 -4.44 11.26 -38.11
C SER A 460 -5.38 11.56 -36.95
N THR A 461 -6.68 11.67 -37.21
CA THR A 461 -7.69 11.67 -36.14
C THR A 461 -7.79 10.24 -35.65
N ALA A 462 -7.00 9.91 -34.59
CA ALA A 462 -7.24 8.71 -33.80
C ALA A 462 -8.73 8.76 -33.32
N PRO A 463 -9.43 7.63 -33.28
CA PRO A 463 -10.78 7.59 -32.78
C PRO A 463 -10.84 8.12 -31.34
N PRO A 464 -11.91 8.86 -30.94
CA PRO A 464 -12.02 9.44 -29.63
C PRO A 464 -12.01 8.35 -28.55
N GLU A 465 -11.27 8.58 -27.47
CA GLU A 465 -11.17 7.64 -26.37
C GLU A 465 -12.46 7.64 -25.52
N PRO A 466 -12.91 6.46 -25.01
CA PRO A 466 -14.03 6.35 -24.12
C PRO A 466 -13.71 6.90 -22.73
N ASP A 467 -14.73 7.37 -22.03
CA ASP A 467 -14.66 7.74 -20.63
C ASP A 467 -14.42 6.52 -19.72
N VAL A 468 -13.75 6.72 -18.60
CA VAL A 468 -13.43 5.67 -17.62
C VAL A 468 -13.85 6.09 -16.23
N LEU A 469 -14.75 5.31 -15.61
CA LEU A 469 -15.17 5.45 -14.23
C LEU A 469 -14.74 4.23 -13.44
N VAL A 470 -13.83 4.42 -12.50
CA VAL A 470 -13.34 3.36 -11.61
C VAL A 470 -14.02 3.48 -10.26
N MET A 471 -14.52 2.37 -9.72
CA MET A 471 -15.15 2.35 -8.39
C MET A 471 -14.29 1.58 -7.40
N THR A 472 -14.25 2.04 -6.15
CA THR A 472 -13.62 1.31 -5.04
C THR A 472 -14.40 1.48 -3.74
N ALA A 473 -14.51 0.38 -2.98
CA ALA A 473 -15.05 0.39 -1.63
C ALA A 473 -13.94 0.49 -0.56
N THR A 474 -12.66 0.41 -0.96
CA THR A 474 -11.56 0.63 -0.02
C THR A 474 -11.44 2.12 0.28
N PRO A 475 -11.57 2.53 1.55
CA PRO A 475 -11.35 3.90 1.93
C PRO A 475 -9.84 4.20 1.90
N ILE A 476 -9.40 4.87 0.84
CA ILE A 476 -8.01 5.31 0.69
C ILE A 476 -7.97 6.80 1.06
N PRO A 477 -7.09 7.24 1.98
CA PRO A 477 -6.93 8.66 2.27
C PRO A 477 -6.68 9.45 0.98
N ARG A 478 -7.31 10.62 0.86
CA ARG A 478 -7.30 11.43 -0.37
C ARG A 478 -5.89 11.67 -0.92
N THR A 479 -4.94 11.97 -0.04
CA THR A 479 -3.53 12.17 -0.42
C THR A 479 -2.91 10.92 -1.03
N LEU A 480 -3.15 9.75 -0.43
CA LEU A 480 -2.65 8.47 -0.93
C LEU A 480 -3.36 8.04 -2.22
N ALA A 481 -4.66 8.32 -2.34
CA ALA A 481 -5.40 8.05 -3.57
C ALA A 481 -4.86 8.87 -4.74
N LEU A 482 -4.49 10.12 -4.52
CA LEU A 482 -3.86 10.98 -5.53
C LEU A 482 -2.47 10.47 -5.94
N THR A 483 -1.74 9.84 -5.03
CA THR A 483 -0.41 9.28 -5.32
C THR A 483 -0.50 7.93 -6.03
N LEU A 484 -1.36 7.02 -5.54
CA LEU A 484 -1.51 5.66 -6.10
C LEU A 484 -2.28 5.64 -7.43
N TYR A 485 -3.25 6.51 -7.56
CA TYR A 485 -4.14 6.62 -8.73
C TYR A 485 -4.07 8.00 -9.38
N GLY A 486 -2.88 8.57 -9.38
CA GLY A 486 -2.63 9.93 -9.81
C GLY A 486 -3.02 10.26 -11.25
N ASP A 487 -3.36 9.26 -12.05
CA ASP A 487 -3.94 9.40 -13.39
C ASP A 487 -5.47 9.54 -13.40
N LEU A 488 -6.13 9.45 -12.23
CA LEU A 488 -7.58 9.56 -12.08
C LEU A 488 -7.96 10.79 -11.26
N ASP A 489 -9.00 11.50 -11.65
CA ASP A 489 -9.66 12.51 -10.84
C ASP A 489 -10.49 11.83 -9.74
N LEU A 490 -10.49 12.35 -8.50
CA LEU A 490 -11.11 11.70 -7.35
C LEU A 490 -12.47 12.32 -7.00
N SER A 491 -13.49 11.47 -6.90
CA SER A 491 -14.79 11.81 -6.30
C SER A 491 -15.09 10.90 -5.11
N VAL A 492 -15.51 11.48 -3.99
CA VAL A 492 -15.77 10.75 -2.75
C VAL A 492 -17.24 10.89 -2.33
N ILE A 493 -17.91 9.75 -2.12
CA ILE A 493 -19.23 9.69 -1.49
C ILE A 493 -19.00 9.51 0.01
N ASP A 494 -19.13 10.59 0.75
CA ASP A 494 -18.90 10.68 2.21
C ASP A 494 -20.19 10.64 3.04
N GLU A 495 -21.31 10.27 2.42
CA GLU A 495 -22.62 10.19 3.05
C GLU A 495 -23.25 8.83 2.76
N MET A 496 -23.89 8.24 3.77
CA MET A 496 -24.66 7.02 3.63
C MET A 496 -26.11 7.31 3.25
N PRO A 497 -26.76 6.47 2.42
CA PRO A 497 -28.18 6.59 2.13
C PRO A 497 -29.04 6.54 3.38
N PRO A 498 -30.19 7.25 3.42
CA PRO A 498 -31.11 7.23 4.54
C PRO A 498 -31.68 5.83 4.77
N GLY A 499 -31.97 5.48 6.04
CA GLY A 499 -32.51 4.17 6.43
C GLY A 499 -31.46 3.12 6.80
N ARG A 500 -30.18 3.41 6.70
CA ARG A 500 -29.12 2.50 7.15
C ARG A 500 -28.77 2.73 8.61
N THR A 501 -28.83 1.68 9.44
CA THR A 501 -28.44 1.74 10.84
C THR A 501 -26.93 1.52 11.00
N PRO A 502 -26.23 2.28 11.86
CA PRO A 502 -24.81 2.04 12.14
C PRO A 502 -24.58 0.62 12.68
N ILE A 503 -23.49 0.00 12.22
CA ILE A 503 -23.10 -1.35 12.67
C ILE A 503 -22.46 -1.23 14.05
N ILE A 504 -22.97 -2.00 15.01
CA ILE A 504 -22.41 -2.07 16.36
C ILE A 504 -21.22 -3.01 16.36
N THR A 505 -20.01 -2.46 16.48
CA THR A 505 -18.77 -3.26 16.52
C THR A 505 -18.36 -3.49 17.97
N ARG A 506 -18.11 -4.74 18.35
CA ARG A 506 -17.62 -5.13 19.69
C ARG A 506 -16.41 -6.03 19.59
N ARG A 507 -15.47 -5.86 20.49
CA ARG A 507 -14.34 -6.77 20.68
C ARG A 507 -14.65 -7.73 21.83
N VAL A 508 -14.38 -9.01 21.64
CA VAL A 508 -14.60 -10.08 22.62
C VAL A 508 -13.38 -10.98 22.62
N SER A 509 -12.95 -11.41 23.80
CA SER A 509 -11.85 -12.36 23.96
C SER A 509 -12.36 -13.80 23.86
N ASP A 510 -11.52 -14.73 23.43
CA ASP A 510 -11.87 -16.15 23.18
C ASP A 510 -12.43 -16.88 24.41
N ASP A 511 -12.04 -16.48 25.63
CA ASP A 511 -12.59 -17.01 26.88
C ASP A 511 -14.11 -16.77 27.01
N ARG A 512 -14.64 -15.77 26.31
CA ARG A 512 -16.08 -15.45 26.25
C ARG A 512 -16.77 -15.93 24.97
N ALA A 513 -16.17 -16.83 24.22
CA ALA A 513 -16.76 -17.36 22.98
C ALA A 513 -18.16 -17.97 23.19
N GLY A 514 -18.42 -18.59 24.34
CA GLY A 514 -19.73 -19.14 24.69
C GLY A 514 -20.85 -18.10 24.62
N GLU A 515 -20.61 -16.88 25.13
CA GLU A 515 -21.60 -15.79 25.08
C GLU A 515 -21.85 -15.32 23.63
N VAL A 516 -20.83 -15.34 22.81
CA VAL A 516 -20.94 -14.99 21.38
C VAL A 516 -21.81 -16.01 20.64
N TRP A 517 -21.59 -17.30 20.88
CA TRP A 517 -22.38 -18.35 20.24
C TRP A 517 -23.84 -18.41 20.72
N GLU A 518 -24.10 -18.10 21.97
CA GLU A 518 -25.47 -17.92 22.47
C GLU A 518 -26.16 -16.72 21.78
N PHE A 519 -25.46 -15.61 21.66
CA PHE A 519 -25.95 -14.44 20.94
C PHE A 519 -26.24 -14.76 19.46
N VAL A 520 -25.36 -15.46 18.77
CA VAL A 520 -25.55 -15.92 17.39
C VAL A 520 -26.81 -16.79 17.28
N ARG A 521 -26.97 -17.76 18.18
CA ARG A 521 -28.17 -18.63 18.24
C ARG A 521 -29.46 -17.82 18.40
N LYS A 522 -29.44 -16.81 19.26
CA LYS A 522 -30.59 -15.91 19.48
C LYS A 522 -30.92 -15.14 18.20
N GLN A 523 -29.93 -14.62 17.48
CA GLN A 523 -30.16 -13.88 16.25
C GLN A 523 -30.70 -14.77 15.13
N VAL A 524 -30.18 -15.98 14.98
CA VAL A 524 -30.71 -16.97 14.00
C VAL A 524 -32.13 -17.34 14.32
N LYS A 525 -32.47 -17.61 15.59
CA LYS A 525 -33.85 -17.86 16.02
C LYS A 525 -34.80 -16.69 15.77
N SER A 526 -34.28 -15.46 15.69
CA SER A 526 -35.04 -14.28 15.29
C SER A 526 -35.19 -14.13 13.78
N GLY A 527 -34.74 -15.11 12.98
CA GLY A 527 -34.82 -15.14 11.53
C GLY A 527 -33.66 -14.45 10.79
N HIS A 528 -32.59 -14.07 11.48
CA HIS A 528 -31.43 -13.42 10.89
C HIS A 528 -30.34 -14.43 10.50
N GLN A 529 -29.53 -14.05 9.49
CA GLN A 529 -28.39 -14.85 9.04
C GLN A 529 -27.07 -14.30 9.58
N VAL A 530 -26.06 -15.19 9.67
CA VAL A 530 -24.79 -14.89 10.32
C VAL A 530 -23.62 -15.28 9.44
N TYR A 531 -22.62 -14.41 9.33
CA TYR A 531 -21.29 -14.73 8.80
C TYR A 531 -20.34 -15.06 9.94
N VAL A 532 -19.54 -16.11 9.79
CA VAL A 532 -18.39 -16.43 10.65
C VAL A 532 -17.14 -16.53 9.79
N VAL A 533 -16.17 -15.64 10.03
CA VAL A 533 -14.99 -15.49 9.17
C VAL A 533 -13.73 -15.86 9.93
N TYR A 534 -12.90 -16.70 9.32
CA TYR A 534 -11.60 -17.13 9.83
C TYR A 534 -10.45 -16.53 8.99
N PRO A 535 -9.31 -16.19 9.63
CA PRO A 535 -8.14 -15.69 8.91
C PRO A 535 -7.49 -16.80 8.08
N VAL A 536 -6.91 -16.40 6.95
CA VAL A 536 -6.04 -17.23 6.14
C VAL A 536 -4.63 -17.17 6.75
N ILE A 537 -4.00 -18.32 7.00
CA ILE A 537 -2.63 -18.41 7.52
C ILE A 537 -1.70 -18.60 6.32
N GLU A 538 -0.90 -17.59 5.98
CA GLU A 538 -0.08 -17.52 4.76
C GLU A 538 1.02 -18.60 4.60
N GLU A 539 1.35 -19.38 5.63
CA GLU A 539 2.52 -20.28 5.56
C GLU A 539 2.26 -21.67 4.94
N ASN A 540 1.00 -22.11 4.78
CA ASN A 540 0.68 -23.37 4.09
C ASN A 540 -0.81 -23.44 3.70
N GLU A 541 -1.09 -23.35 2.41
CA GLU A 541 -2.45 -23.41 1.84
C GLU A 541 -3.24 -24.69 2.23
N GLU A 542 -2.57 -25.81 2.54
CA GLU A 542 -3.24 -27.01 3.03
C GLU A 542 -3.73 -26.90 4.48
N ASN A 543 -3.04 -26.12 5.29
CA ASN A 543 -3.43 -25.92 6.69
C ASN A 543 -4.65 -24.99 6.82
N GLU A 544 -4.85 -24.09 5.88
CA GLU A 544 -6.01 -23.17 5.81
C GLU A 544 -7.32 -23.94 5.61
N LEU A 545 -7.32 -24.85 4.64
CA LEU A 545 -8.49 -25.69 4.36
C LEU A 545 -8.83 -26.58 5.56
N LYS A 546 -7.80 -27.16 6.19
CA LYS A 546 -7.98 -28.00 7.38
C LYS A 546 -8.56 -27.20 8.56
N ALA A 547 -8.12 -25.95 8.76
CA ALA A 547 -8.63 -25.08 9.81
C ALA A 547 -10.10 -24.73 9.56
N ALA A 548 -10.45 -24.26 8.36
CA ALA A 548 -11.83 -23.92 8.01
C ALA A 548 -12.77 -25.14 8.10
N LEU A 549 -12.33 -26.29 7.62
CA LEU A 549 -13.08 -27.55 7.72
C LEU A 549 -13.25 -28.03 9.16
N LYS A 550 -12.22 -27.89 10.01
CA LYS A 550 -12.29 -28.22 11.44
C LYS A 550 -13.34 -27.37 12.14
N MET A 551 -13.28 -26.06 11.92
CA MET A 551 -14.23 -25.13 12.53
C MET A 551 -15.65 -25.31 12.00
N TYR A 552 -15.82 -25.53 10.72
CA TYR A 552 -17.12 -25.90 10.15
C TYR A 552 -17.70 -27.15 10.82
N LYS A 553 -16.89 -28.20 11.00
CA LYS A 553 -17.31 -29.41 11.69
C LYS A 553 -17.66 -29.14 13.17
N GLU A 554 -16.88 -28.35 13.86
CA GLU A 554 -17.10 -27.97 15.25
C GLU A 554 -18.41 -27.18 15.42
N LEU A 555 -18.60 -26.18 14.57
CA LEU A 555 -19.82 -25.35 14.61
C LEU A 555 -21.05 -26.13 14.19
N SER A 556 -20.98 -26.96 13.14
CA SER A 556 -22.13 -27.72 12.63
C SER A 556 -22.53 -28.92 13.52
N SER A 557 -21.54 -29.59 14.16
CA SER A 557 -21.82 -30.83 14.91
C SER A 557 -21.94 -30.61 16.44
N ARG A 558 -21.24 -29.61 17.00
CA ARG A 558 -21.22 -29.36 18.47
C ARG A 558 -21.95 -28.10 18.88
N THR A 559 -21.66 -26.98 18.22
CA THR A 559 -22.18 -25.66 18.63
C THR A 559 -23.60 -25.43 18.13
N PHE A 560 -23.86 -25.77 16.87
CA PHE A 560 -25.13 -25.51 16.18
C PHE A 560 -25.68 -26.74 15.44
N PRO A 561 -25.90 -27.88 16.11
CA PRO A 561 -26.41 -29.10 15.45
C PRO A 561 -27.85 -28.94 14.94
N ASP A 562 -28.56 -27.93 15.42
CA ASP A 562 -29.95 -27.60 15.10
C ASP A 562 -30.09 -26.52 14.00
N LEU A 563 -28.97 -25.96 13.49
CA LEU A 563 -28.97 -24.89 12.50
C LEU A 563 -28.30 -25.35 11.19
N ARG A 564 -28.68 -24.70 10.08
CA ARG A 564 -28.13 -24.98 8.75
C ARG A 564 -26.83 -24.20 8.55
N VAL A 565 -25.71 -24.86 8.71
CA VAL A 565 -24.38 -24.27 8.56
C VAL A 565 -23.82 -24.56 7.17
N GLY A 566 -23.43 -23.54 6.44
CA GLY A 566 -22.74 -23.64 5.14
C GLY A 566 -21.25 -23.31 5.26
N LEU A 567 -20.43 -23.82 4.32
CA LEU A 567 -19.00 -23.55 4.25
C LEU A 567 -18.63 -22.94 2.90
N LEU A 568 -17.84 -21.85 2.93
CA LEU A 568 -17.34 -21.17 1.76
C LEU A 568 -15.83 -20.90 1.90
N HIS A 569 -14.99 -21.45 1.00
CA HIS A 569 -13.54 -21.22 1.01
C HIS A 569 -12.96 -21.07 -0.40
N GLY A 570 -11.73 -20.58 -0.51
CA GLY A 570 -11.09 -20.22 -1.77
C GLY A 570 -10.95 -21.36 -2.78
N ARG A 571 -10.82 -22.60 -2.31
CA ARG A 571 -10.61 -23.80 -3.15
C ARG A 571 -11.89 -24.48 -3.64
N LEU A 572 -13.07 -24.04 -3.24
CA LEU A 572 -14.30 -24.55 -3.83
C LEU A 572 -14.31 -24.24 -5.33
N GLU A 573 -14.81 -25.16 -6.13
CA GLU A 573 -15.11 -24.92 -7.53
C GLU A 573 -16.04 -23.70 -7.68
N PRO A 574 -15.85 -22.87 -8.72
CA PRO A 574 -16.66 -21.67 -8.92
C PRO A 574 -18.17 -21.91 -8.83
N ASP A 575 -18.66 -22.99 -9.42
CA ASP A 575 -20.08 -23.35 -9.44
C ASP A 575 -20.60 -23.70 -8.03
N LEU A 576 -19.78 -24.40 -7.23
CA LEU A 576 -20.14 -24.73 -5.85
C LEU A 576 -20.14 -23.47 -4.96
N LYS A 577 -19.19 -22.55 -5.17
CA LYS A 577 -19.22 -21.26 -4.48
C LYS A 577 -20.49 -20.50 -4.75
N GLU A 578 -20.89 -20.44 -6.01
CA GLU A 578 -22.12 -19.78 -6.42
C GLU A 578 -23.36 -20.47 -5.82
N GLN A 579 -23.40 -21.79 -5.84
CA GLN A 579 -24.51 -22.55 -5.25
C GLN A 579 -24.66 -22.29 -3.75
N VAL A 580 -23.56 -22.33 -2.97
CA VAL A 580 -23.58 -22.04 -1.53
C VAL A 580 -24.06 -20.61 -1.27
N MET A 581 -23.58 -19.63 -2.05
CA MET A 581 -24.00 -18.24 -1.90
C MET A 581 -25.47 -18.04 -2.27
N ARG A 582 -25.99 -18.71 -3.30
CA ARG A 582 -27.42 -18.67 -3.65
C ARG A 582 -28.30 -19.26 -2.56
N LEU A 583 -27.89 -20.39 -1.94
CA LEU A 583 -28.60 -20.99 -0.81
C LEU A 583 -28.61 -20.05 0.40
N PHE A 584 -27.50 -19.36 0.66
CA PHE A 584 -27.42 -18.37 1.72
C PHE A 584 -28.31 -17.16 1.43
N GLN A 585 -28.34 -16.64 0.22
CA GLN A 585 -29.22 -15.54 -0.17
C GLN A 585 -30.72 -15.88 -0.04
N LYS A 586 -31.09 -17.12 -0.35
CA LYS A 586 -32.47 -17.62 -0.20
C LYS A 586 -32.88 -17.89 1.25
N GLY A 587 -31.94 -17.79 2.20
CA GLY A 587 -32.20 -18.12 3.60
C GLY A 587 -32.25 -19.62 3.90
N GLU A 588 -31.72 -20.45 2.99
CA GLU A 588 -31.62 -21.89 3.19
C GLU A 588 -30.40 -22.30 4.02
N ILE A 589 -29.45 -21.37 4.24
CA ILE A 589 -28.32 -21.48 5.17
C ILE A 589 -28.48 -20.36 6.21
N ASP A 590 -28.37 -20.70 7.49
CA ASP A 590 -28.50 -19.80 8.62
C ASP A 590 -27.16 -19.16 9.00
N ILE A 591 -26.09 -19.96 9.00
CA ILE A 591 -24.73 -19.55 9.35
C ILE A 591 -23.81 -19.90 8.20
N LEU A 592 -23.10 -18.92 7.65
CA LEU A 592 -22.08 -19.14 6.62
C LEU A 592 -20.68 -18.98 7.22
N VAL A 593 -19.98 -20.12 7.34
CA VAL A 593 -18.57 -20.17 7.74
C VAL A 593 -17.71 -19.93 6.51
N SER A 594 -16.79 -18.97 6.60
CA SER A 594 -15.94 -18.65 5.45
C SER A 594 -14.53 -18.24 5.84
N THR A 595 -13.63 -18.31 4.89
CA THR A 595 -12.35 -17.60 4.91
C THR A 595 -12.52 -16.19 4.29
N THR A 596 -11.43 -15.48 4.01
CA THR A 596 -11.42 -14.13 3.42
C THR A 596 -12.17 -13.99 2.08
N VAL A 597 -12.62 -15.09 1.48
CA VAL A 597 -13.35 -15.10 0.18
C VAL A 597 -14.63 -14.25 0.20
N ILE A 598 -15.23 -14.01 1.39
CA ILE A 598 -16.41 -13.12 1.53
C ILE A 598 -16.09 -11.63 1.24
N GLU A 599 -14.84 -11.24 1.14
CA GLU A 599 -14.48 -9.88 0.68
C GLU A 599 -15.10 -9.56 -0.68
N VAL A 600 -15.49 -10.59 -1.46
CA VAL A 600 -16.08 -10.43 -2.79
C VAL A 600 -17.60 -10.46 -2.75
N GLY A 601 -18.19 -9.33 -2.64
CA GLY A 601 -19.30 -8.75 -3.35
C GLY A 601 -20.71 -9.29 -3.23
N VAL A 602 -21.07 -10.28 -2.42
CA VAL A 602 -22.48 -10.72 -2.38
C VAL A 602 -23.27 -10.02 -1.29
N ASP A 603 -24.37 -9.39 -1.70
CA ASP A 603 -25.28 -8.67 -0.80
C ASP A 603 -26.36 -9.61 -0.26
N VAL A 604 -26.37 -9.80 1.05
CA VAL A 604 -27.42 -10.54 1.75
C VAL A 604 -28.05 -9.60 2.80
N SER A 605 -29.24 -9.09 2.49
CA SER A 605 -29.92 -8.08 3.32
C SER A 605 -30.31 -8.59 4.71
N ASN A 606 -30.52 -9.92 4.84
CA ASN A 606 -30.89 -10.57 6.09
C ASN A 606 -29.68 -10.98 6.95
N ALA A 607 -28.45 -10.85 6.45
CA ALA A 607 -27.25 -11.11 7.24
C ALA A 607 -26.94 -9.90 8.14
N THR A 608 -27.26 -10.04 9.44
CA THR A 608 -27.14 -8.96 10.42
C THR A 608 -25.99 -9.14 11.40
N VAL A 609 -25.37 -10.30 11.46
CA VAL A 609 -24.26 -10.59 12.36
C VAL A 609 -23.04 -11.04 11.58
N MET A 610 -21.89 -10.45 11.92
CA MET A 610 -20.56 -10.85 11.44
C MET A 610 -19.70 -11.19 12.66
N VAL A 611 -19.23 -12.43 12.75
CA VAL A 611 -18.24 -12.85 13.73
C VAL A 611 -16.90 -13.03 12.99
N ILE A 612 -15.86 -12.33 13.42
CA ILE A 612 -14.52 -12.44 12.86
C ILE A 612 -13.61 -13.04 13.93
N GLU A 613 -13.21 -14.27 13.69
CA GLU A 613 -12.28 -15.03 14.55
C GLU A 613 -10.85 -14.58 14.34
N HIS A 614 -10.06 -14.54 15.42
CA HIS A 614 -8.68 -14.05 15.37
C HIS A 614 -8.54 -12.72 14.62
N ALA A 615 -9.40 -11.76 14.96
CA ALA A 615 -9.50 -10.48 14.28
C ALA A 615 -8.17 -9.69 14.28
N GLU A 616 -7.28 -9.95 15.23
CA GLU A 616 -5.93 -9.37 15.30
C GLU A 616 -5.03 -9.73 14.12
N ARG A 617 -5.36 -10.78 13.36
CA ARG A 617 -4.59 -11.23 12.19
C ARG A 617 -5.01 -10.56 10.89
N PHE A 618 -6.15 -9.90 10.87
CA PHE A 618 -6.65 -9.21 9.67
C PHE A 618 -6.07 -7.81 9.53
N GLY A 619 -5.86 -7.40 8.29
CA GLY A 619 -5.59 -6.02 7.95
C GLY A 619 -6.79 -5.11 8.21
N LEU A 620 -6.55 -3.83 8.50
CA LEU A 620 -7.61 -2.87 8.83
C LEU A 620 -8.62 -2.68 7.69
N ALA A 621 -8.12 -2.64 6.44
CA ALA A 621 -8.97 -2.57 5.25
C ALA A 621 -9.86 -3.80 5.10
N GLN A 622 -9.33 -5.01 5.39
CA GLN A 622 -10.09 -6.26 5.35
C GLN A 622 -11.20 -6.27 6.40
N LEU A 623 -10.88 -5.89 7.65
CA LEU A 623 -11.88 -5.79 8.71
C LEU A 623 -13.00 -4.82 8.34
N HIS A 624 -12.67 -3.67 7.74
CA HIS A 624 -13.64 -2.70 7.29
C HIS A 624 -14.52 -3.24 6.15
N GLN A 625 -13.94 -3.90 5.16
CA GLN A 625 -14.66 -4.53 4.05
C GLN A 625 -15.60 -5.65 4.54
N LEU A 626 -15.11 -6.53 5.42
CA LEU A 626 -15.92 -7.59 6.04
C LEU A 626 -17.10 -7.00 6.82
N ARG A 627 -16.85 -6.01 7.70
CA ARG A 627 -17.92 -5.31 8.41
C ARG A 627 -18.97 -4.73 7.47
N GLY A 628 -18.55 -4.19 6.33
CA GLY A 628 -19.44 -3.63 5.32
C GLY A 628 -20.38 -4.66 4.65
N ARG A 629 -20.15 -5.98 4.83
CA ARG A 629 -21.02 -7.04 4.28
C ARG A 629 -22.32 -7.21 5.04
N ILE A 630 -22.43 -6.68 6.23
CA ILE A 630 -23.67 -6.63 7.03
C ILE A 630 -24.23 -5.22 7.09
N GLY A 631 -25.41 -5.05 7.70
CA GLY A 631 -26.05 -3.74 7.86
C GLY A 631 -26.69 -3.18 6.59
N ARG A 632 -27.14 -4.04 5.69
CA ARG A 632 -27.80 -3.67 4.42
C ARG A 632 -29.33 -3.66 4.49
N GLY A 633 -29.89 -4.13 5.61
CA GLY A 633 -31.30 -4.09 5.93
C GLY A 633 -31.63 -3.03 6.99
N ALA A 634 -32.92 -2.91 7.34
CA ALA A 634 -33.41 -2.03 8.41
C ALA A 634 -33.08 -2.56 9.82
N ALA A 635 -32.68 -3.82 9.96
CA ALA A 635 -32.39 -4.44 11.24
C ALA A 635 -31.03 -3.99 11.79
N LYS A 636 -30.93 -3.92 13.13
CA LYS A 636 -29.66 -3.64 13.81
C LYS A 636 -28.64 -4.73 13.50
N SER A 637 -27.43 -4.33 13.13
CA SER A 637 -26.36 -5.25 12.74
C SER A 637 -25.18 -5.18 13.69
N TYR A 638 -24.52 -6.32 13.89
CA TYR A 638 -23.46 -6.51 14.88
C TYR A 638 -22.22 -7.12 14.24
N CYS A 639 -21.06 -6.48 14.42
CA CYS A 639 -19.75 -7.01 14.05
C CYS A 639 -18.99 -7.38 15.33
N ILE A 640 -18.69 -8.64 15.52
CA ILE A 640 -18.00 -9.16 16.71
C ILE A 640 -16.59 -9.55 16.30
N LEU A 641 -15.60 -8.88 16.88
CA LEU A 641 -14.18 -9.11 16.67
C LEU A 641 -13.67 -10.01 17.80
N MET A 642 -13.47 -11.29 17.52
CA MET A 642 -12.93 -12.23 18.50
C MET A 642 -11.40 -12.21 18.43
N THR A 643 -10.76 -12.22 19.61
CA THR A 643 -9.30 -12.15 19.73
C THR A 643 -8.77 -13.29 20.56
N GLY A 644 -7.73 -14.00 20.04
CA GLY A 644 -7.04 -15.07 20.73
C GLY A 644 -5.71 -14.62 21.35
N GLY A 645 -5.44 -15.00 22.62
CA GLY A 645 -4.15 -14.81 23.25
C GLY A 645 -3.68 -13.36 23.40
N LYS A 646 -2.33 -13.16 23.38
CA LYS A 646 -1.72 -11.82 23.47
C LYS A 646 -1.79 -11.13 22.11
N VAL A 647 -2.51 -10.04 22.05
CA VAL A 647 -2.57 -9.17 20.87
C VAL A 647 -1.38 -8.21 20.87
N SER A 648 -0.73 -8.00 19.73
CA SER A 648 0.34 -7.01 19.61
C SER A 648 -0.21 -5.59 19.77
N GLU A 649 0.62 -4.63 20.16
CA GLU A 649 0.21 -3.23 20.31
C GLU A 649 -0.40 -2.65 19.02
N ASP A 650 0.10 -3.05 17.86
CA ASP A 650 -0.48 -2.66 16.56
C ASP A 650 -1.84 -3.33 16.29
N GLY A 651 -2.01 -4.57 16.71
CA GLY A 651 -3.29 -5.27 16.69
C GLY A 651 -4.33 -4.57 17.55
N GLU A 652 -3.95 -4.19 18.78
CA GLU A 652 -4.81 -3.43 19.70
C GLU A 652 -5.32 -2.14 19.06
N ARG A 653 -4.43 -1.33 18.52
CA ARG A 653 -4.77 -0.05 17.87
C ARG A 653 -5.71 -0.22 16.68
N ARG A 654 -5.48 -1.26 15.84
CA ARG A 654 -6.37 -1.57 14.70
C ARG A 654 -7.77 -1.94 15.14
N LEU A 655 -7.87 -2.82 16.12
CA LEU A 655 -9.16 -3.28 16.65
C LEU A 655 -9.91 -2.13 17.35
N ASP A 656 -9.20 -1.30 18.12
CA ASP A 656 -9.78 -0.11 18.76
C ASP A 656 -10.31 0.89 17.72
N ALA A 657 -9.61 1.12 16.62
CA ALA A 657 -10.09 1.98 15.55
C ALA A 657 -11.42 1.46 14.97
N MET A 658 -11.53 0.14 14.76
CA MET A 658 -12.75 -0.50 14.26
C MET A 658 -13.95 -0.37 15.24
N VAL A 659 -13.69 -0.38 16.54
CA VAL A 659 -14.73 -0.23 17.57
C VAL A 659 -15.19 1.22 17.70
N ARG A 660 -14.26 2.19 17.57
CA ARG A 660 -14.55 3.63 17.81
C ARG A 660 -15.33 4.30 16.69
N THR A 661 -15.17 3.87 15.44
CA THR A 661 -15.81 4.54 14.29
C THR A 661 -16.28 3.57 13.22
N ASN A 662 -17.34 3.97 12.53
CA ASN A 662 -17.85 3.28 11.34
C ASN A 662 -17.33 3.94 10.03
N ASP A 663 -16.71 5.11 10.11
CA ASP A 663 -16.18 5.87 8.98
C ASP A 663 -14.86 5.24 8.49
N GLY A 664 -14.86 4.68 7.29
CA GLY A 664 -13.70 4.01 6.70
C GLY A 664 -12.51 4.93 6.51
N CYS A 665 -12.72 6.20 6.15
CA CYS A 665 -11.63 7.17 5.99
C CYS A 665 -10.93 7.47 7.33
N LYS A 666 -11.68 7.59 8.43
CA LYS A 666 -11.12 7.78 9.77
C LYS A 666 -10.39 6.53 10.26
N ILE A 667 -10.93 5.35 9.97
CA ILE A 667 -10.28 4.07 10.29
C ILE A 667 -8.91 4.00 9.61
N MET A 668 -8.85 4.27 8.31
CA MET A 668 -7.61 4.18 7.54
C MET A 668 -6.60 5.29 7.90
N ALA A 669 -7.07 6.48 8.29
CA ALA A 669 -6.18 7.56 8.74
C ALA A 669 -5.34 7.15 9.97
N VAL A 670 -5.89 6.36 10.88
CA VAL A 670 -5.17 5.80 12.05
C VAL A 670 -4.03 4.87 11.60
N HIS A 671 -4.21 4.12 10.53
CA HIS A 671 -3.19 3.23 9.98
C HIS A 671 -2.08 4.01 9.27
N PHE A 672 -2.43 4.96 8.41
CA PHE A 672 -1.49 5.69 7.56
C PHE A 672 -0.65 6.73 8.29
N GLN A 673 -1.08 7.27 9.44
CA GLN A 673 -0.24 8.17 10.23
C GLN A 673 1.10 7.55 10.64
N ARG A 674 1.19 6.23 10.70
CA ARG A 674 2.41 5.49 11.03
C ARG A 674 3.11 4.93 9.80
N ASP A 675 2.36 4.47 8.80
CA ASP A 675 2.95 3.89 7.58
C ASP A 675 3.61 4.94 6.70
N LEU A 676 3.20 6.21 6.77
CA LEU A 676 3.98 7.30 6.18
C LEU A 676 5.39 7.39 6.83
N SER A 677 5.49 7.17 8.13
CA SER A 677 6.81 7.10 8.80
C SER A 677 7.55 5.78 8.50
N ALA A 678 6.84 4.71 8.16
CA ALA A 678 7.40 3.41 7.77
C ALA A 678 7.63 3.32 6.25
N ALA A 679 6.76 3.91 5.42
CA ALA A 679 6.91 3.96 3.97
C ALA A 679 8.08 4.85 3.55
N VAL A 680 8.32 5.95 4.26
CA VAL A 680 9.55 6.75 4.14
C VAL A 680 10.79 5.90 4.47
N LYS A 681 10.65 4.91 5.36
CA LYS A 681 11.73 3.94 5.66
C LYS A 681 11.90 2.86 4.58
N LEU A 682 10.86 2.55 3.83
CA LEU A 682 10.85 1.47 2.82
C LEU A 682 11.11 1.97 1.38
N THR A 683 10.73 3.22 1.06
CA THR A 683 10.89 3.78 -0.30
C THR A 683 12.30 4.21 -0.60
N GLY A 684 13.15 4.46 0.40
CA GLY A 684 14.59 4.72 0.21
C GLY A 684 15.36 3.59 -0.51
N SER A 685 14.74 2.43 -0.75
CA SER A 685 15.38 1.28 -1.41
C SER A 685 14.76 0.85 -2.75
N SER A 686 13.53 1.24 -3.08
CA SER A 686 12.81 0.61 -4.21
C SER A 686 12.24 1.56 -5.27
N ALA A 687 12.01 2.84 -4.97
CA ALA A 687 11.29 3.75 -5.87
C ALA A 687 12.15 4.26 -7.02
N HIS A 688 13.44 4.49 -6.81
CA HIS A 688 14.36 4.95 -7.87
C HIS A 688 14.50 3.97 -9.03
N HIS A 689 14.38 2.67 -8.78
CA HIS A 689 14.55 1.65 -9.83
C HIS A 689 13.37 1.54 -10.80
N ARG A 690 12.17 1.98 -10.44
CA ARG A 690 10.97 1.87 -11.31
C ARG A 690 10.75 3.09 -12.22
N LEU A 691 11.30 4.23 -11.87
CA LEU A 691 11.14 5.46 -12.66
C LEU A 691 12.24 5.62 -13.73
N SER A 692 13.46 5.12 -13.50
CA SER A 692 14.56 5.22 -14.46
C SER A 692 14.47 4.20 -15.62
N SER A 693 13.75 3.08 -15.46
CA SER A 693 13.60 2.06 -16.51
C SER A 693 12.40 2.29 -17.45
N GLY A 694 11.60 3.33 -17.22
CA GLY A 694 10.39 3.65 -18.00
C GLY A 694 10.47 4.88 -18.89
N MET A 695 11.57 5.62 -18.86
CA MET A 695 11.77 6.81 -19.70
C MET A 695 12.98 6.63 -20.63
N THR A 696 12.84 5.82 -21.64
CA THR A 696 13.58 5.96 -22.90
C THR A 696 12.60 6.39 -23.99
N PRO A 697 12.99 7.30 -24.92
CA PRO A 697 12.10 8.09 -25.78
C PRO A 697 11.26 7.29 -26.75
#